data_5790abd0b872936ed7e83ccfc6948224
#
_entry.id   5790abd0b872936ed7e83ccfc6948224
#
_cell.length_a   1.000
_cell.length_b   1.000
_cell.length_c   1.000
_cell.angle_alpha   90.00
_cell.angle_beta   90.00
_cell.angle_gamma   90.00
#
_symmetry.space_group_name_H-M   'P 1'
#
loop_
_entity.id
_entity.type
_entity.pdbx_description
1 polymer ?
#
loop_
_entity_poly.entity_id
_entity_poly.type
_entity_poly.pdbx_seq_one_letter_code
_entity_poly.pdbx_strand_id
1 'polypeptide(L)'
;SLIFEVTDADNNSSSSSNLSLVVNPEAPPVVLTSALPNGNVGVAYSATLTATGGTKPYSWSLKSGALPGGLSLDSATGEISGIPTQFVTSTALVFDVTDFYNSVGVSGDLNVKIDPVVQVSTTSLPSGRQGSAYTGYLTATGGSGVYTWALASGSLPPGLSLNPSTGAITGTPTTANIFNGLVFEATDVDTATGVSGPLSVQVYNTAGCSAGAESNLGTQPFAFLIKGFDRSSTYLAPMTMIGSFTADGHGGITAGEEDINSSSGAQSSLSIIPANSSYSLGADNNGCLVLATAAGTINMHFSVSTPNGSNLFTQGHVMLDDSSGTGPRGTGTLRLQDPSAYAAGLSGMYAFLFAGTDSASGNVGVAGSFTAAGGTITNLALDADDAGALLTSTTGGTGAYSSTDTYGRGTASFATTSWGSNYSLDTVYYVVSSTEVLFASTDPLSTNPICAGRGLATDSSIFSAAYLKNNYVAHASGLVAGDAPEVVIMSAAFDGVNTFTGSLTQDYAGTISRWPVNVSYSVDATTGRVAFPSNFVTPVGYLVAGSNGTTAFLLGNDYPASSGTLELQQANPQPASAVYSIGTEEDVDYLTANQVGTFNFNLANFSGTENLSNAGAPFLVENQVVANSFSLTANGTGIFWGNDAVSTGSVIYFINEEGGANTHPAIISVTR
;
A
#
# COMPACT_ATOMS: atom_id res chain seq x y z
N SER A 1 38.63 -66.98 62.37
CA SER A 1 39.28 -66.73 63.70
C SER A 1 40.75 -66.63 63.53
N LEU A 2 41.40 -65.75 64.19
CA LEU A 2 42.85 -65.60 64.29
C LEU A 2 43.25 -65.94 65.70
N ILE A 3 44.32 -66.80 65.86
CA ILE A 3 44.93 -67.08 67.11
C ILE A 3 46.39 -66.62 66.97
N PHE A 4 46.80 -65.74 67.82
CA PHE A 4 48.19 -65.29 67.90
C PHE A 4 48.88 -66.07 69.02
N GLU A 5 50.03 -66.60 68.76
CA GLU A 5 50.89 -67.28 69.69
C GLU A 5 52.09 -66.39 70.00
N VAL A 6 52.41 -66.22 71.27
CA VAL A 6 53.61 -65.57 71.73
C VAL A 6 54.47 -66.67 72.41
N THR A 7 55.73 -66.79 71.99
CA THR A 7 56.71 -67.71 72.57
C THR A 7 57.84 -66.90 73.18
N ASP A 8 58.22 -67.23 74.43
CA ASP A 8 59.34 -66.58 75.14
C ASP A 8 60.70 -67.22 74.75
N ALA A 9 61.77 -66.68 75.28
CA ALA A 9 63.12 -67.12 74.96
C ALA A 9 63.45 -68.55 75.49
N ASP A 10 62.63 -69.05 76.39
CA ASP A 10 62.76 -70.39 76.99
C ASP A 10 61.81 -71.40 76.30
N ASN A 11 61.23 -71.07 75.16
CA ASN A 11 60.28 -71.84 74.33
C ASN A 11 58.92 -72.13 75.03
N ASN A 12 58.49 -71.35 76.00
CA ASN A 12 57.11 -71.43 76.51
C ASN A 12 56.21 -70.61 75.63
N SER A 13 55.15 -71.22 75.17
CA SER A 13 54.20 -70.53 74.34
C SER A 13 52.85 -70.34 75.02
N SER A 14 52.21 -69.25 74.74
CA SER A 14 50.80 -68.93 75.11
C SER A 14 50.07 -68.41 73.92
N SER A 15 48.90 -68.97 73.65
CA SER A 15 48.09 -68.60 72.54
C SER A 15 46.93 -67.63 72.98
N SER A 16 46.60 -66.65 72.20
CA SER A 16 45.43 -65.85 72.41
C SER A 16 44.14 -66.68 72.34
N SER A 17 43.08 -66.21 72.94
CA SER A 17 41.74 -66.69 72.59
C SER A 17 41.46 -66.42 71.14
N ASN A 18 40.46 -67.09 70.54
CA ASN A 18 39.99 -66.81 69.17
C ASN A 18 39.64 -65.37 69.02
N LEU A 19 40.40 -64.66 68.17
CA LEU A 19 40.06 -63.28 67.73
C LEU A 19 39.34 -63.36 66.38
N SER A 20 38.25 -62.68 66.23
CA SER A 20 37.55 -62.52 64.96
C SER A 20 37.91 -61.21 64.37
N LEU A 21 38.47 -61.17 63.16
CA LEU A 21 38.58 -60.03 62.34
C LEU A 21 37.34 -60.03 61.43
N VAL A 22 36.43 -59.07 61.65
CA VAL A 22 35.31 -58.84 60.77
C VAL A 22 35.76 -57.76 59.79
N VAL A 23 35.94 -58.13 58.55
CA VAL A 23 36.11 -57.17 57.48
C VAL A 23 34.73 -56.93 56.92
N ASN A 24 34.12 -55.80 57.26
CA ASN A 24 32.86 -55.38 56.63
C ASN A 24 33.17 -55.02 55.19
N PRO A 25 32.42 -55.56 54.23
CA PRO A 25 32.56 -55.08 52.87
C PRO A 25 32.28 -53.55 52.81
N GLU A 26 33.16 -52.83 52.18
CA GLU A 26 32.92 -51.40 51.94
C GLU A 26 31.64 -51.23 51.11
N ALA A 27 30.86 -50.27 51.48
CA ALA A 27 29.60 -49.97 50.72
C ALA A 27 29.97 -49.56 49.29
N PRO A 28 29.27 -50.05 48.25
CA PRO A 28 29.52 -49.64 46.90
C PRO A 28 29.43 -48.14 46.69
N PRO A 29 30.10 -47.57 45.70
CA PRO A 29 30.00 -46.15 45.40
C PRO A 29 28.56 -45.80 44.99
N VAL A 30 28.11 -44.59 45.34
CA VAL A 30 26.77 -44.05 45.02
C VAL A 30 26.92 -42.82 44.14
N VAL A 31 26.28 -42.81 42.95
CA VAL A 31 26.24 -41.63 42.09
C VAL A 31 25.40 -40.52 42.68
N LEU A 32 25.98 -39.32 42.81
CA LEU A 32 25.34 -38.15 43.39
C LEU A 32 24.70 -37.26 42.33
N THR A 33 25.16 -37.33 41.09
CA THR A 33 24.59 -36.55 39.98
C THR A 33 23.15 -36.97 39.75
N SER A 34 22.21 -36.02 39.86
CA SER A 34 20.77 -36.24 39.73
C SER A 34 20.17 -35.63 38.45
N ALA A 35 20.93 -34.77 37.75
CA ALA A 35 20.53 -34.15 36.47
C ALA A 35 21.77 -33.75 35.67
N LEU A 36 21.62 -33.73 34.36
CA LEU A 36 22.59 -33.18 33.41
C LEU A 36 22.05 -31.83 32.90
N PRO A 37 22.91 -30.82 32.65
CA PRO A 37 22.47 -29.58 32.02
C PRO A 37 21.99 -29.83 30.59
N ASN A 38 21.15 -28.97 30.07
CA ASN A 38 20.85 -28.93 28.65
C ASN A 38 22.05 -28.42 27.87
N GLY A 39 22.10 -28.72 26.58
CA GLY A 39 23.12 -28.23 25.66
C GLY A 39 22.49 -27.76 24.35
N ASN A 40 23.30 -27.18 23.48
CA ASN A 40 22.91 -26.73 22.16
C ASN A 40 23.81 -27.33 21.08
N VAL A 41 23.24 -27.60 19.91
CA VAL A 41 24.01 -28.02 18.74
C VAL A 41 25.07 -26.98 18.40
N GLY A 42 26.30 -27.41 18.21
CA GLY A 42 27.42 -26.54 17.85
C GLY A 42 28.10 -25.80 19.01
N VAL A 43 27.57 -25.88 20.22
CA VAL A 43 28.10 -25.24 21.43
C VAL A 43 28.83 -26.29 22.29
N ALA A 44 29.98 -25.91 22.84
CA ALA A 44 30.75 -26.81 23.71
C ALA A 44 29.91 -27.16 24.96
N TYR A 45 29.82 -28.47 25.23
CA TYR A 45 29.11 -29.04 26.37
C TYR A 45 30.12 -29.63 27.36
N SER A 46 29.92 -29.45 28.65
CA SER A 46 30.65 -30.10 29.72
C SER A 46 29.76 -30.35 30.93
N ALA A 47 29.79 -31.60 31.44
CA ALA A 47 29.10 -31.97 32.67
C ALA A 47 29.92 -33.08 33.36
N THR A 48 30.07 -33.03 34.68
CA THR A 48 30.88 -34.02 35.42
C THR A 48 29.99 -34.86 36.33
N LEU A 49 30.06 -36.18 36.18
CA LEU A 49 29.42 -37.13 37.07
C LEU A 49 30.18 -37.17 38.40
N THR A 50 29.45 -37.27 39.50
CA THR A 50 29.98 -37.27 40.85
C THR A 50 29.47 -38.49 41.63
N ALA A 51 30.32 -39.05 42.47
CA ALA A 51 29.97 -40.20 43.34
C ALA A 51 30.62 -40.08 44.72
N THR A 52 30.06 -40.79 45.67
CA THR A 52 30.53 -40.89 47.05
C THR A 52 30.54 -42.36 47.49
N GLY A 53 31.28 -42.70 48.54
CA GLY A 53 31.45 -44.09 49.03
C GLY A 53 32.40 -44.89 48.13
N GLY A 54 32.60 -46.14 48.46
CA GLY A 54 33.61 -46.97 47.78
C GLY A 54 35.03 -46.44 47.93
N THR A 55 36.01 -47.17 47.36
CA THR A 55 37.44 -46.79 47.39
C THR A 55 37.83 -46.15 46.02
N LYS A 56 38.36 -44.94 46.05
CA LYS A 56 38.92 -44.26 44.85
C LYS A 56 40.23 -44.97 44.39
N PRO A 57 40.60 -44.90 43.09
CA PRO A 57 39.97 -44.12 42.05
C PRO A 57 38.70 -44.77 41.53
N TYR A 58 37.76 -43.89 40.95
CA TYR A 58 36.56 -44.34 40.25
C TYR A 58 36.83 -44.51 38.76
N SER A 59 36.16 -45.50 38.15
CA SER A 59 36.04 -45.61 36.70
C SER A 59 34.56 -45.52 36.29
N TRP A 60 34.30 -44.71 35.32
CA TRP A 60 32.95 -44.42 34.83
C TRP A 60 32.68 -45.11 33.49
N SER A 61 31.48 -45.60 33.28
CA SER A 61 31.04 -46.17 32.02
C SER A 61 29.54 -45.91 31.80
N LEU A 62 29.13 -45.80 30.51
CA LEU A 62 27.75 -45.74 30.16
C LEU A 62 27.13 -47.15 30.21
N LYS A 63 26.13 -47.34 31.06
CA LYS A 63 25.43 -48.61 31.24
C LYS A 63 24.29 -48.78 30.22
N SER A 64 23.48 -47.74 30.01
CA SER A 64 22.40 -47.77 29.05
C SER A 64 22.15 -46.38 28.47
N GLY A 65 21.50 -46.35 27.29
CA GLY A 65 21.33 -45.16 26.46
C GLY A 65 22.49 -44.98 25.49
N ALA A 66 22.48 -43.82 24.80
CA ALA A 66 23.59 -43.41 23.93
C ALA A 66 23.81 -41.90 24.12
N LEU A 67 25.07 -41.51 24.29
CA LEU A 67 25.41 -40.08 24.34
C LEU A 67 25.02 -39.41 23.01
N PRO A 68 24.52 -38.19 23.05
CA PRO A 68 24.31 -37.39 21.83
C PRO A 68 25.57 -37.34 20.97
N GLY A 69 25.37 -37.36 19.66
CA GLY A 69 26.50 -37.31 18.70
C GLY A 69 27.40 -36.10 18.97
N GLY A 70 28.71 -36.33 19.03
CA GLY A 70 29.72 -35.31 19.35
C GLY A 70 30.09 -35.20 20.83
N LEU A 71 29.39 -35.94 21.75
CA LEU A 71 29.74 -36.02 23.16
C LEU A 71 30.47 -37.33 23.48
N SER A 72 31.39 -37.29 24.42
CA SER A 72 32.13 -38.43 24.94
C SER A 72 32.22 -38.37 26.47
N LEU A 73 32.31 -39.57 27.10
CA LEU A 73 32.56 -39.74 28.54
C LEU A 73 34.04 -40.06 28.76
N ASP A 74 34.70 -39.27 29.58
CA ASP A 74 35.99 -39.60 30.13
C ASP A 74 35.81 -40.59 31.28
N SER A 75 36.30 -41.79 31.09
CA SER A 75 36.12 -42.87 32.09
C SER A 75 36.88 -42.66 33.39
N ALA A 76 37.91 -41.84 33.42
CA ALA A 76 38.70 -41.57 34.63
C ALA A 76 38.14 -40.42 35.46
N THR A 77 37.62 -39.42 34.82
CA THR A 77 37.13 -38.21 35.50
C THR A 77 35.61 -38.16 35.65
N GLY A 78 34.85 -38.91 34.85
CA GLY A 78 33.40 -38.85 34.77
C GLY A 78 32.90 -37.61 34.03
N GLU A 79 33.77 -36.93 33.30
CA GLU A 79 33.36 -35.76 32.47
C GLU A 79 32.71 -36.23 31.19
N ILE A 80 31.51 -35.68 30.90
CA ILE A 80 30.83 -35.80 29.64
C ILE A 80 31.10 -34.49 28.92
N SER A 81 31.85 -34.51 27.81
CA SER A 81 32.26 -33.31 27.08
C SER A 81 32.28 -33.50 25.57
N GLY A 82 32.27 -32.36 24.83
CA GLY A 82 32.33 -32.33 23.37
C GLY A 82 31.44 -31.22 22.78
N ILE A 83 31.24 -31.28 21.46
CA ILE A 83 30.34 -30.37 20.74
C ILE A 83 29.23 -31.22 20.12
N PRO A 84 27.96 -31.09 20.60
CA PRO A 84 26.84 -31.82 20.05
C PRO A 84 26.62 -31.50 18.57
N THR A 85 26.42 -32.51 17.74
CA THR A 85 26.25 -32.39 16.28
C THR A 85 24.78 -32.50 15.83
N GLN A 86 23.90 -32.95 16.73
CA GLN A 86 22.47 -33.16 16.43
C GLN A 86 21.64 -32.77 17.64
N PHE A 87 20.45 -32.20 17.38
CA PHE A 87 19.47 -31.92 18.44
C PHE A 87 18.86 -33.25 18.96
N VAL A 88 18.57 -33.28 20.25
CA VAL A 88 17.92 -34.41 20.91
C VAL A 88 16.91 -33.85 21.91
N THR A 89 15.65 -34.20 21.77
CA THR A 89 14.57 -33.68 22.64
C THR A 89 14.69 -34.17 24.09
N SER A 90 15.12 -35.40 24.29
CA SER A 90 15.55 -36.00 25.58
C SER A 90 16.15 -37.36 25.32
N THR A 91 17.21 -37.68 26.03
CA THR A 91 17.78 -39.02 26.06
C THR A 91 18.05 -39.40 27.51
N ALA A 92 17.53 -40.55 27.94
CA ALA A 92 17.81 -41.11 29.26
C ALA A 92 19.14 -41.90 29.21
N LEU A 93 20.04 -41.56 30.11
CA LEU A 93 21.36 -42.16 30.24
C LEU A 93 21.49 -42.75 31.64
N VAL A 94 22.02 -43.97 31.73
CA VAL A 94 22.38 -44.59 33.02
C VAL A 94 23.86 -44.86 32.99
N PHE A 95 24.56 -44.49 34.08
CA PHE A 95 25.99 -44.65 34.22
C PHE A 95 26.33 -45.62 35.36
N ASP A 96 27.37 -46.40 35.16
CA ASP A 96 28.02 -47.17 36.20
C ASP A 96 29.28 -46.44 36.70
N VAL A 97 29.45 -46.40 38.01
CA VAL A 97 30.70 -46.01 38.65
C VAL A 97 31.29 -47.22 39.33
N THR A 98 32.52 -47.57 38.99
CA THR A 98 33.27 -48.72 39.56
C THR A 98 34.41 -48.20 40.41
N ASP A 99 34.50 -48.67 41.61
CA ASP A 99 35.59 -48.34 42.54
C ASP A 99 36.86 -49.21 42.34
N PHE A 100 37.89 -48.91 43.11
CA PHE A 100 39.15 -49.65 43.05
C PHE A 100 39.02 -51.18 43.28
N TYR A 101 38.03 -51.62 44.08
CA TYR A 101 37.75 -53.02 44.37
C TYR A 101 36.70 -53.65 43.45
N ASN A 102 36.34 -52.97 42.36
CA ASN A 102 35.33 -53.40 41.40
C ASN A 102 33.89 -53.43 41.97
N SER A 103 33.58 -52.69 43.04
CA SER A 103 32.23 -52.48 43.49
C SER A 103 31.59 -51.49 42.60
N VAL A 104 30.32 -51.75 42.15
CA VAL A 104 29.63 -50.93 41.14
C VAL A 104 28.45 -50.21 41.80
N GLY A 105 28.40 -48.89 41.61
CA GLY A 105 27.23 -48.06 41.84
C GLY A 105 26.60 -47.65 40.51
N VAL A 106 25.28 -47.50 40.49
CA VAL A 106 24.52 -47.18 39.27
C VAL A 106 23.79 -45.85 39.48
N SER A 107 23.80 -44.99 38.49
CA SER A 107 22.99 -43.76 38.51
C SER A 107 21.50 -44.07 38.34
N GLY A 108 20.65 -43.13 38.71
CA GLY A 108 19.31 -43.08 38.18
C GLY A 108 19.32 -42.69 36.68
N ASP A 109 18.13 -42.55 36.10
CA ASP A 109 17.97 -42.02 34.75
C ASP A 109 18.38 -40.54 34.72
N LEU A 110 19.44 -40.21 34.00
CA LEU A 110 19.92 -38.86 33.76
C LEU A 110 19.50 -38.44 32.36
N ASN A 111 18.66 -37.45 32.28
CA ASN A 111 18.20 -36.94 30.97
C ASN A 111 19.14 -35.83 30.48
N VAL A 112 19.52 -35.91 29.20
CA VAL A 112 20.19 -34.84 28.49
C VAL A 112 19.33 -34.38 27.32
N LYS A 113 19.16 -33.08 27.19
CA LYS A 113 18.48 -32.41 26.07
C LYS A 113 19.50 -31.58 25.31
N ILE A 114 19.51 -31.71 23.99
CA ILE A 114 20.32 -30.86 23.11
C ILE A 114 19.38 -30.08 22.21
N ASP A 115 19.34 -28.78 22.38
CA ASP A 115 18.48 -27.87 21.63
C ASP A 115 19.02 -27.56 20.22
N PRO A 116 18.18 -27.26 19.24
CA PRO A 116 18.62 -26.85 17.90
C PRO A 116 19.45 -25.56 17.94
N VAL A 117 20.17 -25.26 16.87
CA VAL A 117 20.91 -23.99 16.71
C VAL A 117 19.95 -22.80 16.81
N VAL A 118 20.33 -21.80 17.57
CA VAL A 118 19.58 -20.52 17.62
C VAL A 118 19.76 -19.78 16.30
N GLN A 119 18.67 -19.36 15.69
CA GLN A 119 18.67 -18.62 14.43
C GLN A 119 17.70 -17.44 14.51
N VAL A 120 18.17 -16.22 14.25
CA VAL A 120 17.31 -15.06 14.08
C VAL A 120 16.59 -15.16 12.74
N SER A 121 15.27 -15.18 12.77
CA SER A 121 14.40 -15.38 11.60
C SER A 121 13.91 -14.07 10.98
N THR A 122 14.11 -12.92 11.64
CA THR A 122 13.78 -11.61 11.11
C THR A 122 14.67 -11.28 9.90
N THR A 123 14.05 -10.99 8.76
CA THR A 123 14.74 -10.65 7.50
C THR A 123 14.59 -9.17 7.11
N SER A 124 13.63 -8.46 7.70
CA SER A 124 13.41 -7.02 7.49
C SER A 124 12.78 -6.39 8.72
N LEU A 125 12.95 -5.09 8.85
CA LEU A 125 12.28 -4.26 9.86
C LEU A 125 11.39 -3.23 9.13
N PRO A 126 10.24 -2.85 9.73
CA PRO A 126 9.38 -1.82 9.14
C PRO A 126 10.10 -0.48 9.04
N SER A 127 9.70 0.35 8.10
CA SER A 127 10.13 1.74 8.05
C SER A 127 9.49 2.55 9.17
N GLY A 128 10.10 3.68 9.51
CA GLY A 128 9.65 4.60 10.54
C GLY A 128 9.54 6.03 10.03
N ARG A 129 8.99 6.90 10.87
CA ARG A 129 8.85 8.33 10.60
C ARG A 129 9.48 9.15 11.70
N GLN A 130 10.14 10.23 11.33
CA GLN A 130 10.62 11.20 12.29
C GLN A 130 9.44 11.80 13.06
N GLY A 131 9.51 11.75 14.39
CA GLY A 131 8.49 12.31 15.26
C GLY A 131 7.27 11.44 15.53
N SER A 132 7.14 10.27 14.89
CA SER A 132 6.01 9.33 15.08
C SER A 132 6.43 8.09 15.86
N ALA A 133 5.47 7.45 16.55
CA ALA A 133 5.75 6.22 17.29
C ALA A 133 6.14 5.08 16.32
N TYR A 134 7.18 4.36 16.65
CA TYR A 134 7.71 3.21 15.90
C TYR A 134 7.57 1.93 16.72
N THR A 135 7.24 0.83 16.05
CA THR A 135 7.26 -0.51 16.62
C THR A 135 7.72 -1.54 15.58
N GLY A 136 8.76 -2.27 15.92
CA GLY A 136 9.27 -3.42 15.15
C GLY A 136 9.56 -4.58 16.09
N TYR A 137 9.59 -5.82 15.59
CA TYR A 137 9.84 -7.00 16.38
C TYR A 137 10.92 -7.88 15.76
N LEU A 138 11.78 -8.40 16.61
CA LEU A 138 12.72 -9.45 16.26
C LEU A 138 12.13 -10.82 16.60
N THR A 139 12.42 -11.81 15.78
CA THR A 139 12.00 -13.19 15.95
C THR A 139 13.17 -14.11 15.76
N ALA A 140 13.20 -15.20 16.54
CA ALA A 140 14.21 -16.25 16.43
C ALA A 140 13.57 -17.63 16.56
N THR A 141 14.30 -18.64 16.13
CA THR A 141 13.92 -20.05 16.21
C THR A 141 15.10 -20.87 16.75
N GLY A 142 14.84 -22.08 17.23
CA GLY A 142 15.87 -22.95 17.82
C GLY A 142 16.16 -22.62 19.27
N GLY A 143 17.26 -23.16 19.80
CA GLY A 143 17.63 -23.04 21.21
C GLY A 143 16.52 -23.52 22.15
N SER A 144 16.50 -22.97 23.34
CA SER A 144 15.48 -23.25 24.36
C SER A 144 14.12 -22.60 24.08
N GLY A 145 14.03 -21.68 23.09
CA GLY A 145 12.81 -20.92 22.74
C GLY A 145 12.57 -19.67 23.59
N VAL A 146 13.42 -19.36 24.54
CA VAL A 146 13.40 -18.12 25.32
C VAL A 146 14.71 -17.37 25.06
N TYR A 147 14.59 -16.11 24.60
CA TYR A 147 15.76 -15.36 24.14
C TYR A 147 15.92 -14.04 24.88
N THR A 148 17.16 -13.64 25.03
CA THR A 148 17.58 -12.28 25.31
C THR A 148 18.18 -11.67 24.04
N TRP A 149 17.88 -10.39 23.79
CA TRP A 149 18.22 -9.71 22.55
C TRP A 149 19.23 -8.60 22.78
N ALA A 150 20.18 -8.49 21.88
CA ALA A 150 21.15 -7.41 21.84
C ALA A 150 21.39 -6.91 20.42
N LEU A 151 21.82 -5.66 20.28
CA LEU A 151 22.33 -5.11 19.03
C LEU A 151 23.83 -5.45 18.96
N ALA A 152 24.20 -6.37 18.07
CA ALA A 152 25.58 -6.82 17.90
C ALA A 152 26.42 -5.85 17.06
N SER A 153 25.81 -5.18 16.07
CA SER A 153 26.48 -4.11 15.31
C SER A 153 25.48 -3.11 14.73
N GLY A 154 25.99 -1.95 14.31
CA GLY A 154 25.20 -0.83 13.83
C GLY A 154 24.75 0.09 14.96
N SER A 155 23.84 1.01 14.65
CA SER A 155 23.22 1.92 15.62
C SER A 155 21.76 2.09 15.26
N LEU A 156 20.86 1.89 16.22
CA LEU A 156 19.45 2.17 16.04
C LEU A 156 19.23 3.65 15.71
N PRO A 157 18.15 3.98 14.96
CA PRO A 157 17.72 5.36 14.82
C PRO A 157 17.64 6.08 16.17
N PRO A 158 18.16 7.33 16.28
CA PRO A 158 18.04 8.12 17.50
C PRO A 158 16.55 8.22 17.92
N GLY A 159 16.29 7.93 19.20
CA GLY A 159 14.92 7.87 19.77
C GLY A 159 14.28 6.48 19.77
N LEU A 160 14.91 5.47 19.15
CA LEU A 160 14.49 4.07 19.27
C LEU A 160 15.33 3.29 20.26
N SER A 161 14.73 2.30 20.90
CA SER A 161 15.38 1.38 21.83
C SER A 161 14.92 -0.06 21.60
N LEU A 162 15.85 -1.01 21.79
CA LEU A 162 15.57 -2.43 21.78
C LEU A 162 15.21 -2.89 23.21
N ASN A 163 14.10 -3.58 23.35
CA ASN A 163 13.76 -4.30 24.57
C ASN A 163 14.46 -5.66 24.60
N PRO A 164 15.43 -5.87 25.51
CA PRO A 164 16.22 -7.10 25.49
C PRO A 164 15.44 -8.36 25.83
N SER A 165 14.29 -8.25 26.50
CA SER A 165 13.49 -9.42 26.92
C SER A 165 12.46 -9.83 25.85
N THR A 166 12.01 -8.92 24.99
CA THR A 166 10.92 -9.17 24.04
C THR A 166 11.34 -9.09 22.58
N GLY A 167 12.52 -8.53 22.27
CA GLY A 167 12.98 -8.24 20.92
C GLY A 167 12.20 -7.09 20.25
N ALA A 168 11.36 -6.36 21.01
CA ALA A 168 10.66 -5.20 20.50
C ALA A 168 11.60 -4.01 20.33
N ILE A 169 11.57 -3.38 19.17
CA ILE A 169 12.26 -2.12 18.88
C ILE A 169 11.18 -1.04 18.89
N THR A 170 11.19 -0.14 19.86
CA THR A 170 10.15 0.88 20.06
C THR A 170 10.73 2.24 20.38
N GLY A 171 9.92 3.28 20.20
CA GLY A 171 10.27 4.66 20.50
C GLY A 171 9.73 5.63 19.46
N THR A 172 10.30 6.84 19.43
CA THR A 172 9.98 7.87 18.44
C THR A 172 11.29 8.34 17.80
N PRO A 173 11.54 7.98 16.53
CA PRO A 173 12.80 8.35 15.89
C PRO A 173 12.86 9.87 15.71
N THR A 174 14.00 10.46 16.01
CA THR A 174 14.21 11.92 15.99
C THR A 174 14.98 12.41 14.77
N THR A 175 15.47 11.51 13.93
CA THR A 175 16.29 11.83 12.74
C THR A 175 15.87 10.99 11.56
N ALA A 176 15.51 11.65 10.46
CA ALA A 176 15.24 10.99 9.19
C ALA A 176 16.54 10.57 8.51
N ASN A 177 16.71 9.29 8.26
CA ASN A 177 17.86 8.70 7.54
C ASN A 177 17.61 7.21 7.30
N ILE A 178 18.47 6.57 6.50
CA ILE A 178 18.55 5.12 6.40
C ILE A 178 19.62 4.61 7.36
N PHE A 179 19.20 3.81 8.34
CA PHE A 179 20.08 3.19 9.34
C PHE A 179 20.35 1.74 8.91
N ASN A 180 21.49 1.54 8.25
CA ASN A 180 21.89 0.26 7.68
C ASN A 180 22.84 -0.53 8.59
N GLY A 181 23.02 -1.82 8.28
CA GLY A 181 24.01 -2.68 8.95
C GLY A 181 23.65 -3.03 10.39
N LEU A 182 22.37 -2.99 10.73
CA LEU A 182 21.89 -3.42 12.03
C LEU A 182 21.97 -4.95 12.12
N VAL A 183 22.80 -5.48 13.01
CA VAL A 183 22.87 -6.91 13.28
C VAL A 183 22.42 -7.15 14.72
N PHE A 184 21.44 -8.02 14.89
CA PHE A 184 20.90 -8.37 16.20
C PHE A 184 21.31 -9.79 16.59
N GLU A 185 21.57 -9.97 17.86
CA GLU A 185 21.89 -11.26 18.46
C GLU A 185 20.77 -11.71 19.38
N ALA A 186 20.36 -12.96 19.24
CA ALA A 186 19.50 -13.66 20.16
C ALA A 186 20.34 -14.67 20.96
N THR A 187 20.31 -14.59 22.27
CA THR A 187 20.96 -15.53 23.18
C THR A 187 19.90 -16.27 23.96
N ASP A 188 19.94 -17.58 23.96
CA ASP A 188 19.01 -18.40 24.76
C ASP A 188 19.47 -18.57 26.22
N VAL A 189 18.65 -19.25 27.05
CA VAL A 189 18.97 -19.46 28.48
C VAL A 189 20.21 -20.36 28.69
N ASP A 190 20.53 -21.19 27.73
CA ASP A 190 21.68 -22.11 27.76
C ASP A 190 22.94 -21.50 27.09
N THR A 191 22.91 -20.16 26.87
CA THR A 191 24.00 -19.35 26.31
C THR A 191 24.33 -19.55 24.82
N ALA A 192 23.51 -20.31 24.09
CA ALA A 192 23.67 -20.40 22.66
C ALA A 192 23.19 -19.08 21.97
N THR A 193 23.91 -18.68 20.94
CA THR A 193 23.64 -17.42 20.23
C THR A 193 23.33 -17.65 18.77
N GLY A 194 22.49 -16.78 18.21
CA GLY A 194 22.25 -16.66 16.79
C GLY A 194 22.19 -15.17 16.40
N VAL A 195 22.72 -14.84 15.24
CA VAL A 195 22.75 -13.46 14.74
C VAL A 195 21.89 -13.31 13.50
N SER A 196 21.31 -12.12 13.31
CA SER A 196 20.62 -11.77 12.08
C SER A 196 21.62 -11.52 10.94
N GLY A 197 21.14 -11.56 9.69
CA GLY A 197 21.80 -10.82 8.61
C GLY A 197 21.75 -9.31 8.89
N PRO A 198 22.45 -8.51 8.08
CA PRO A 198 22.38 -7.04 8.20
C PRO A 198 20.97 -6.55 7.83
N LEU A 199 20.31 -5.89 8.77
CA LEU A 199 18.99 -5.27 8.62
C LEU A 199 19.13 -3.77 8.46
N SER A 200 18.05 -3.11 8.04
CA SER A 200 17.97 -1.65 7.99
C SER A 200 16.64 -1.15 8.53
N VAL A 201 16.67 0.06 9.10
CA VAL A 201 15.47 0.85 9.42
C VAL A 201 15.58 2.15 8.65
N GLN A 202 14.63 2.40 7.75
CA GLN A 202 14.50 3.69 7.10
C GLN A 202 13.56 4.58 7.91
N VAL A 203 14.00 5.78 8.22
CA VAL A 203 13.19 6.82 8.89
C VAL A 203 13.00 7.97 7.92
N TYR A 204 11.74 8.24 7.57
CA TYR A 204 11.37 9.31 6.64
C TYR A 204 11.16 10.64 7.35
N ASN A 205 11.44 11.73 6.65
CA ASN A 205 11.03 13.07 7.06
C ASN A 205 9.72 13.42 6.35
N THR A 206 8.70 13.75 7.13
CA THR A 206 7.39 14.14 6.63
C THR A 206 6.94 15.42 7.31
N ALA A 207 7.80 16.44 7.27
CA ALA A 207 7.43 17.75 7.75
C ALA A 207 6.17 18.25 7.01
N GLY A 208 5.15 18.63 7.75
CA GLY A 208 3.90 19.16 7.22
C GLY A 208 2.75 18.18 7.03
N CYS A 209 2.95 16.85 7.14
CA CYS A 209 1.90 15.87 6.88
C CYS A 209 1.46 15.12 8.14
N SER A 210 0.15 14.89 8.26
CA SER A 210 -0.44 14.05 9.32
C SER A 210 0.05 12.61 9.22
N ALA A 211 0.18 11.93 10.35
CA ALA A 211 0.67 10.55 10.45
C ALA A 211 -0.02 9.80 11.59
N GLY A 212 0.15 8.46 11.61
CA GLY A 212 -0.32 7.59 12.69
C GLY A 212 -1.49 6.68 12.30
N ALA A 213 -1.94 6.74 11.04
CA ALA A 213 -2.97 5.87 10.48
C ALA A 213 -2.49 5.09 9.24
N GLU A 214 -1.17 4.96 9.04
CA GLU A 214 -0.55 4.32 7.87
C GLU A 214 -1.02 2.88 7.65
N SER A 215 -1.34 2.16 8.73
CA SER A 215 -1.87 0.79 8.66
C SER A 215 -3.19 0.67 7.91
N ASN A 216 -3.92 1.78 7.74
CA ASN A 216 -5.19 1.79 7.03
C ASN A 216 -5.03 1.72 5.49
N LEU A 217 -3.84 1.99 4.94
CA LEU A 217 -3.53 1.62 3.55
C LEU A 217 -3.19 0.13 3.41
N GLY A 218 -2.82 -0.53 4.50
CA GLY A 218 -2.42 -1.94 4.50
C GLY A 218 -1.18 -2.20 3.66
N THR A 219 -1.04 -3.44 3.19
CA THR A 219 0.03 -3.87 2.27
C THR A 219 -0.50 -4.07 0.86
N GLN A 220 -1.31 -3.13 0.39
CA GLN A 220 -2.04 -3.23 -0.88
C GLN A 220 -1.41 -2.35 -1.96
N PRO A 221 -1.57 -2.71 -3.24
CA PRO A 221 -1.21 -1.84 -4.35
C PRO A 221 -2.29 -0.79 -4.58
N PHE A 222 -1.84 0.40 -5.00
CA PHE A 222 -2.67 1.52 -5.40
C PHE A 222 -2.24 2.03 -6.76
N ALA A 223 -3.19 2.28 -7.66
CA ALA A 223 -2.95 3.02 -8.88
C ALA A 223 -3.30 4.50 -8.68
N PHE A 224 -2.54 5.37 -9.32
CA PHE A 224 -2.80 6.80 -9.36
C PHE A 224 -2.78 7.33 -10.80
N LEU A 225 -3.53 8.38 -11.02
CA LEU A 225 -3.55 9.13 -12.27
C LEU A 225 -3.60 10.61 -11.94
N ILE A 226 -2.69 11.40 -12.48
CA ILE A 226 -2.59 12.84 -12.30
C ILE A 226 -2.58 13.51 -13.66
N LYS A 227 -3.37 14.57 -13.79
CA LYS A 227 -3.34 15.51 -14.91
C LYS A 227 -2.84 16.85 -14.39
N GLY A 228 -2.06 17.56 -15.16
CA GLY A 228 -1.52 18.86 -14.75
C GLY A 228 -0.55 19.46 -15.73
N PHE A 229 0.33 20.30 -15.20
CA PHE A 229 1.26 21.11 -15.99
C PHE A 229 2.67 21.02 -15.40
N ASP A 230 3.64 20.91 -16.29
CA ASP A 230 5.06 21.03 -15.98
C ASP A 230 5.49 22.52 -16.13
N ARG A 231 6.15 23.06 -15.10
CA ARG A 231 6.69 24.42 -15.07
C ARG A 231 8.16 24.52 -15.44
N SER A 232 8.76 23.47 -15.97
CA SER A 232 10.19 23.45 -16.31
C SER A 232 10.56 24.43 -17.43
N SER A 233 9.58 25.06 -18.08
CA SER A 233 9.76 26.09 -19.11
C SER A 233 9.06 27.40 -18.75
N THR A 234 9.31 28.46 -19.53
CA THR A 234 8.60 29.76 -19.42
C THR A 234 7.10 29.65 -19.72
N TYR A 235 6.68 28.52 -20.25
CA TYR A 235 5.29 28.19 -20.59
C TYR A 235 4.84 26.98 -19.76
N LEU A 236 3.60 26.99 -19.33
CA LEU A 236 2.96 25.86 -18.70
C LEU A 236 2.72 24.79 -19.77
N ALA A 237 3.37 23.67 -19.62
CA ALA A 237 3.27 22.57 -20.57
C ALA A 237 2.42 21.45 -19.96
N PRO A 238 1.47 20.87 -20.70
CA PRO A 238 0.63 19.78 -20.18
C PRO A 238 1.47 18.60 -19.77
N MET A 239 1.03 17.91 -18.72
CA MET A 239 1.67 16.73 -18.16
C MET A 239 0.62 15.75 -17.67
N THR A 240 0.88 14.48 -17.90
CA THR A 240 0.15 13.38 -17.23
C THR A 240 1.13 12.47 -16.51
N MET A 241 0.70 11.95 -15.39
CA MET A 241 1.44 10.98 -14.61
C MET A 241 0.50 9.85 -14.20
N ILE A 242 0.92 8.62 -14.41
CA ILE A 242 0.15 7.43 -14.06
C ILE A 242 1.09 6.39 -13.48
N GLY A 243 0.63 5.62 -12.51
CA GLY A 243 1.49 4.60 -11.93
C GLY A 243 0.79 3.72 -10.90
N SER A 244 1.57 2.84 -10.34
CA SER A 244 1.17 1.95 -9.25
C SER A 244 2.26 1.90 -8.19
N PHE A 245 1.86 1.88 -6.92
CA PHE A 245 2.76 1.63 -5.80
C PHE A 245 2.13 0.67 -4.79
N THR A 246 2.96 -0.06 -4.06
CA THR A 246 2.53 -0.94 -2.97
C THR A 246 3.00 -0.39 -1.64
N ALA A 247 2.07 -0.10 -0.74
CA ALA A 247 2.33 0.33 0.62
C ALA A 247 2.78 -0.84 1.52
N ASP A 248 3.53 -0.55 2.60
CA ASP A 248 3.92 -1.55 3.61
C ASP A 248 3.04 -1.53 4.88
N GLY A 249 2.06 -0.64 4.95
CA GLY A 249 1.23 -0.42 6.14
C GLY A 249 1.91 0.37 7.26
N HIS A 250 3.15 0.84 7.08
CA HIS A 250 3.96 1.50 8.10
C HIS A 250 4.59 2.83 7.62
N GLY A 251 4.22 3.27 6.42
CA GLY A 251 4.72 4.51 5.81
C GLY A 251 5.78 4.31 4.73
N GLY A 252 6.18 3.08 4.43
CA GLY A 252 7.08 2.74 3.34
C GLY A 252 6.36 2.28 2.07
N ILE A 253 7.05 2.41 0.95
CA ILE A 253 6.67 1.86 -0.34
C ILE A 253 7.57 0.68 -0.64
N THR A 254 7.01 -0.48 -0.95
CA THR A 254 7.78 -1.72 -1.17
C THR A 254 8.11 -1.97 -2.63
N ALA A 255 7.26 -1.51 -3.54
CA ALA A 255 7.42 -1.70 -4.98
C ALA A 255 6.52 -0.73 -5.75
N GLY A 256 6.73 -0.62 -7.05
CA GLY A 256 5.87 0.13 -7.96
C GLY A 256 6.59 0.63 -9.19
N GLU A 257 5.84 1.27 -10.06
CA GLU A 257 6.35 1.95 -11.24
C GLU A 257 5.46 3.12 -11.63
N GLU A 258 6.00 4.03 -12.42
CA GLU A 258 5.28 5.17 -12.96
C GLU A 258 5.63 5.45 -14.43
N ASP A 259 4.71 6.09 -15.10
CA ASP A 259 4.88 6.65 -16.44
C ASP A 259 4.53 8.14 -16.40
N ILE A 260 5.37 8.97 -17.01
CA ILE A 260 5.21 10.42 -17.07
C ILE A 260 5.22 10.82 -18.54
N ASN A 261 4.21 11.55 -18.98
CA ASN A 261 4.22 12.19 -20.28
C ASN A 261 4.12 13.72 -20.13
N SER A 262 5.05 14.44 -20.73
CA SER A 262 5.14 15.89 -20.65
C SER A 262 5.63 16.47 -21.98
N SER A 263 5.72 17.78 -22.08
CA SER A 263 6.30 18.45 -23.25
C SER A 263 7.75 18.06 -23.53
N SER A 264 8.47 17.54 -22.55
CA SER A 264 9.84 17.01 -22.70
C SER A 264 9.88 15.58 -23.24
N GLY A 265 8.73 14.95 -23.45
CA GLY A 265 8.55 13.59 -23.93
C GLY A 265 8.09 12.63 -22.87
N ALA A 266 7.71 11.43 -23.31
CA ALA A 266 7.26 10.36 -22.44
C ALA A 266 8.44 9.62 -21.79
N GLN A 267 8.32 9.35 -20.50
CA GLN A 267 9.21 8.48 -19.74
C GLN A 267 8.36 7.31 -19.23
N SER A 268 8.73 6.10 -19.60
CA SER A 268 7.89 4.92 -19.35
C SER A 268 8.55 3.89 -18.46
N SER A 269 7.74 3.16 -17.70
CA SER A 269 8.17 2.07 -16.80
C SER A 269 9.29 2.49 -15.84
N LEU A 270 9.16 3.65 -15.24
CA LEU A 270 10.11 4.14 -14.25
C LEU A 270 9.88 3.37 -12.94
N SER A 271 10.77 2.46 -12.60
CA SER A 271 10.68 1.71 -11.35
C SER A 271 10.79 2.62 -10.14
N ILE A 272 9.85 2.50 -9.20
CA ILE A 272 9.90 3.20 -7.91
C ILE A 272 11.05 2.64 -7.09
N ILE A 273 11.85 3.52 -6.49
CA ILE A 273 12.98 3.19 -5.62
C ILE A 273 12.46 3.14 -4.16
N PRO A 274 12.21 1.95 -3.58
CA PRO A 274 11.59 1.84 -2.25
C PRO A 274 12.36 2.57 -1.16
N ALA A 275 13.69 2.52 -1.23
CA ALA A 275 14.57 3.18 -0.25
C ALA A 275 14.38 4.71 -0.15
N ASN A 276 13.83 5.34 -1.18
CA ASN A 276 13.64 6.79 -1.25
C ASN A 276 12.17 7.19 -1.36
N SER A 277 11.26 6.22 -1.26
CA SER A 277 9.81 6.43 -1.42
C SER A 277 9.07 6.15 -0.13
N SER A 278 8.04 6.95 0.17
CA SER A 278 7.31 6.85 1.43
C SER A 278 5.91 7.47 1.33
N TYR A 279 5.07 7.15 2.30
CA TYR A 279 3.80 7.85 2.48
C TYR A 279 3.55 8.17 3.96
N SER A 280 2.64 9.10 4.23
CA SER A 280 2.01 9.31 5.54
C SER A 280 0.50 9.32 5.42
N LEU A 281 -0.17 8.97 6.48
CA LEU A 281 -1.61 9.06 6.57
C LEU A 281 -1.99 9.40 8.02
N GLY A 282 -2.71 10.50 8.20
CA GLY A 282 -3.25 10.90 9.49
C GLY A 282 -4.59 10.25 9.80
N ALA A 283 -5.02 10.37 11.06
CA ALA A 283 -6.35 9.95 11.49
C ALA A 283 -7.48 10.79 10.85
N ASP A 284 -7.13 11.90 10.24
CA ASP A 284 -7.99 12.77 9.44
C ASP A 284 -8.11 12.32 7.97
N ASN A 285 -7.51 11.18 7.61
CA ASN A 285 -7.44 10.60 6.27
C ASN A 285 -6.69 11.47 5.23
N ASN A 286 -5.92 12.46 5.67
CA ASN A 286 -5.00 13.21 4.82
C ASN A 286 -3.58 12.67 4.96
N GLY A 287 -2.81 12.73 3.89
CA GLY A 287 -1.46 12.20 3.89
C GLY A 287 -0.56 12.83 2.82
N CYS A 288 0.71 12.45 2.88
CA CYS A 288 1.70 12.76 1.87
C CYS A 288 2.22 11.47 1.26
N LEU A 289 2.56 11.53 -0.02
CA LEU A 289 3.17 10.46 -0.78
C LEU A 289 4.43 10.99 -1.46
N VAL A 290 5.53 10.31 -1.29
CA VAL A 290 6.81 10.59 -1.93
C VAL A 290 7.17 9.40 -2.79
N LEU A 291 7.27 9.59 -4.09
CA LEU A 291 7.73 8.58 -5.04
C LEU A 291 9.06 9.02 -5.64
N ALA A 292 10.06 8.17 -5.57
CA ALA A 292 11.38 8.39 -6.16
C ALA A 292 11.62 7.35 -7.24
N THR A 293 12.05 7.81 -8.40
CA THR A 293 12.44 6.99 -9.56
C THR A 293 13.77 7.46 -10.11
N ALA A 294 14.22 6.87 -11.20
CA ALA A 294 15.42 7.35 -11.91
C ALA A 294 15.23 8.75 -12.54
N ALA A 295 13.99 9.17 -12.78
CA ALA A 295 13.66 10.50 -13.31
C ALA A 295 13.71 11.60 -12.23
N GLY A 296 13.61 11.25 -10.96
CA GLY A 296 13.59 12.20 -9.85
C GLY A 296 12.69 11.77 -8.70
N THR A 297 12.41 12.71 -7.82
CA THR A 297 11.49 12.51 -6.69
C THR A 297 10.29 13.42 -6.84
N ILE A 298 9.11 12.86 -6.65
CA ILE A 298 7.83 13.55 -6.73
C ILE A 298 7.19 13.52 -5.37
N ASN A 299 6.76 14.68 -4.90
CA ASN A 299 6.04 14.86 -3.66
C ASN A 299 4.56 15.14 -3.96
N MET A 300 3.67 14.51 -3.20
CA MET A 300 2.23 14.62 -3.38
C MET A 300 1.54 14.71 -2.03
N HIS A 301 0.44 15.43 -2.00
CA HIS A 301 -0.58 15.30 -0.96
C HIS A 301 -1.71 14.42 -1.45
N PHE A 302 -2.30 13.65 -0.56
CA PHE A 302 -3.49 12.87 -0.89
C PHE A 302 -4.51 12.87 0.25
N SER A 303 -5.76 12.65 -0.11
CA SER A 303 -6.83 12.35 0.84
C SER A 303 -7.54 11.07 0.43
N VAL A 304 -8.03 10.32 1.40
CA VAL A 304 -8.73 9.07 1.16
C VAL A 304 -10.11 9.08 1.82
N SER A 305 -11.05 8.40 1.19
CA SER A 305 -12.43 8.28 1.67
C SER A 305 -12.52 7.38 2.91
N THR A 306 -13.74 7.16 3.40
CA THR A 306 -13.98 6.24 4.53
C THR A 306 -13.54 4.81 4.16
N PRO A 307 -12.86 4.07 5.06
CA PRO A 307 -12.48 2.69 4.82
C PRO A 307 -13.69 1.80 4.54
N ASN A 308 -13.51 0.81 3.68
CA ASN A 308 -14.52 -0.22 3.42
C ASN A 308 -14.71 -1.17 4.62
N GLY A 309 -15.60 -2.17 4.49
CA GLY A 309 -15.84 -3.16 5.53
C GLY A 309 -14.62 -4.01 5.94
N SER A 310 -13.54 -3.98 5.17
CA SER A 310 -12.24 -4.59 5.48
C SER A 310 -11.24 -3.61 6.11
N ASN A 311 -11.69 -2.42 6.47
CA ASN A 311 -10.89 -1.32 7.03
C ASN A 311 -9.78 -0.83 6.10
N LEU A 312 -10.00 -0.91 4.77
CA LEU A 312 -9.10 -0.43 3.74
C LEU A 312 -9.76 0.70 2.95
N PHE A 313 -8.98 1.70 2.60
CA PHE A 313 -9.40 2.76 1.68
C PHE A 313 -9.43 2.23 0.25
N THR A 314 -10.45 2.58 -0.51
CA THR A 314 -10.63 2.11 -1.89
C THR A 314 -10.34 3.17 -2.93
N GLN A 315 -10.50 4.44 -2.55
CA GLN A 315 -10.32 5.57 -3.43
C GLN A 315 -9.92 6.84 -2.67
N GLY A 316 -9.33 7.77 -3.39
CA GLY A 316 -8.92 9.06 -2.87
C GLY A 316 -8.55 10.03 -3.99
N HIS A 317 -8.21 11.23 -3.58
CA HIS A 317 -7.68 12.28 -4.43
C HIS A 317 -6.19 12.46 -4.15
N VAL A 318 -5.44 12.88 -5.15
CA VAL A 318 -4.01 13.15 -5.06
C VAL A 318 -3.68 14.48 -5.74
N MET A 319 -2.73 15.22 -5.20
CA MET A 319 -2.27 16.50 -5.71
C MET A 319 -0.74 16.56 -5.65
N LEU A 320 -0.11 17.07 -6.69
CA LEU A 320 1.33 17.33 -6.70
C LEU A 320 1.67 18.46 -5.73
N ASP A 321 2.70 18.22 -4.92
CA ASP A 321 3.24 19.22 -4.00
C ASP A 321 4.31 20.07 -4.73
N ASP A 322 3.98 21.34 -4.96
CA ASP A 322 4.90 22.34 -5.48
C ASP A 322 5.19 23.41 -4.40
N SER A 323 5.80 23.01 -3.31
CA SER A 323 6.25 23.93 -2.25
C SER A 323 7.31 24.93 -2.75
N SER A 324 7.96 24.67 -3.88
CA SER A 324 8.93 25.59 -4.50
C SER A 324 8.28 26.70 -5.32
N GLY A 325 7.02 26.52 -5.73
CA GLY A 325 6.30 27.40 -6.65
C GLY A 325 6.79 27.36 -8.10
N THR A 326 7.72 26.45 -8.42
CA THR A 326 8.35 26.30 -9.75
C THR A 326 8.29 24.88 -10.30
N GLY A 327 7.78 23.92 -9.53
CA GLY A 327 7.62 22.51 -9.90
C GLY A 327 6.33 22.24 -10.67
N PRO A 328 6.12 20.97 -11.03
CA PRO A 328 4.88 20.54 -11.69
C PRO A 328 3.68 20.68 -10.75
N ARG A 329 2.51 20.96 -11.34
CA ARG A 329 1.22 21.05 -10.64
C ARG A 329 0.21 20.16 -11.31
N GLY A 330 -0.66 19.55 -10.52
CA GLY A 330 -1.73 18.72 -11.03
C GLY A 330 -2.48 18.03 -9.93
N THR A 331 -3.66 17.56 -10.28
CA THR A 331 -4.54 16.78 -9.42
C THR A 331 -4.92 15.47 -10.09
N GLY A 332 -5.47 14.57 -9.30
CA GLY A 332 -5.89 13.29 -9.83
C GLY A 332 -6.49 12.37 -8.80
N THR A 333 -6.55 11.12 -9.17
CA THR A 333 -7.21 10.08 -8.39
C THR A 333 -6.24 9.03 -7.88
N LEU A 334 -6.55 8.48 -6.72
CA LEU A 334 -5.90 7.32 -6.12
C LEU A 334 -6.93 6.19 -6.02
N ARG A 335 -6.59 4.98 -6.44
CA ARG A 335 -7.48 3.81 -6.47
C ARG A 335 -6.78 2.59 -5.90
N LEU A 336 -7.47 1.87 -5.01
CA LEU A 336 -7.04 0.55 -4.56
C LEU A 336 -7.09 -0.42 -5.75
N GLN A 337 -6.02 -1.14 -6.01
CA GLN A 337 -5.97 -2.13 -7.09
C GLN A 337 -6.33 -3.53 -6.60
N ASP A 338 -6.94 -4.29 -7.48
CA ASP A 338 -7.17 -5.73 -7.33
C ASP A 338 -6.16 -6.53 -8.18
N PRO A 339 -5.09 -7.06 -7.59
CA PRO A 339 -4.08 -7.84 -8.33
C PRO A 339 -4.65 -9.07 -9.04
N SER A 340 -5.80 -9.60 -8.59
CA SER A 340 -6.43 -10.75 -9.26
C SER A 340 -6.95 -10.40 -10.67
N ALA A 341 -7.18 -9.11 -10.94
CA ALA A 341 -7.60 -8.64 -12.25
C ALA A 341 -6.43 -8.45 -13.25
N TYR A 342 -5.18 -8.39 -12.77
CA TYR A 342 -4.03 -8.13 -13.64
C TYR A 342 -3.88 -9.15 -14.76
N ALA A 343 -3.98 -10.43 -14.45
CA ALA A 343 -3.79 -11.50 -15.43
C ALA A 343 -4.80 -11.44 -16.60
N ALA A 344 -5.98 -10.86 -16.39
CA ALA A 344 -6.97 -10.66 -17.43
C ALA A 344 -6.64 -9.44 -18.31
N GLY A 345 -5.94 -8.45 -17.76
CA GLY A 345 -5.64 -7.18 -18.42
C GLY A 345 -6.92 -6.49 -18.91
N LEU A 346 -6.86 -5.89 -20.11
CA LEU A 346 -8.05 -5.43 -20.80
C LEU A 346 -8.82 -6.64 -21.34
N SER A 347 -10.05 -6.84 -20.88
CA SER A 347 -10.89 -7.96 -21.34
C SER A 347 -12.37 -7.58 -21.30
N GLY A 348 -13.07 -7.70 -22.41
CA GLY A 348 -14.47 -7.32 -22.52
C GLY A 348 -14.68 -5.95 -23.13
N MET A 349 -15.85 -5.37 -22.89
CA MET A 349 -16.25 -4.08 -23.43
C MET A 349 -16.02 -2.97 -22.39
N TYR A 350 -15.52 -1.84 -22.86
CA TYR A 350 -15.25 -0.64 -22.06
C TYR A 350 -15.84 0.61 -22.73
N ALA A 351 -16.38 1.52 -21.91
CA ALA A 351 -16.49 2.92 -22.28
C ALA A 351 -15.35 3.69 -21.62
N PHE A 352 -14.88 4.77 -22.24
CA PHE A 352 -13.76 5.57 -21.74
C PHE A 352 -13.97 7.06 -21.98
N LEU A 353 -13.27 7.85 -21.17
CA LEU A 353 -13.15 9.29 -21.33
C LEU A 353 -11.70 9.66 -21.02
N PHE A 354 -11.08 10.39 -21.97
CA PHE A 354 -9.79 11.03 -21.80
C PHE A 354 -9.94 12.53 -21.95
N ALA A 355 -9.26 13.27 -21.10
CA ALA A 355 -9.17 14.73 -21.19
C ALA A 355 -7.70 15.14 -21.14
N GLY A 356 -7.37 16.21 -21.81
CA GLY A 356 -6.00 16.69 -21.88
C GLY A 356 -5.84 17.93 -22.75
N THR A 357 -4.63 18.15 -23.22
CA THR A 357 -4.24 19.36 -23.97
C THR A 357 -3.38 18.99 -25.16
N ASP A 358 -3.60 19.64 -26.28
CA ASP A 358 -2.76 19.55 -27.48
C ASP A 358 -1.87 20.79 -27.65
N SER A 359 -1.06 20.77 -28.71
CA SER A 359 -0.10 21.86 -28.99
C SER A 359 -0.73 23.05 -29.76
N ALA A 360 -1.94 22.92 -30.25
CA ALA A 360 -2.53 23.86 -31.21
C ALA A 360 -3.80 24.51 -30.71
N SER A 361 -4.67 23.76 -30.08
CA SER A 361 -6.05 24.14 -29.77
C SER A 361 -6.36 24.30 -28.29
N GLY A 362 -5.45 23.82 -27.42
CA GLY A 362 -5.70 23.82 -25.98
C GLY A 362 -6.34 22.52 -25.50
N ASN A 363 -7.48 22.58 -24.82
CA ASN A 363 -8.10 21.39 -24.24
C ASN A 363 -8.69 20.47 -25.31
N VAL A 364 -8.48 19.17 -25.12
CA VAL A 364 -9.01 18.08 -25.94
C VAL A 364 -9.75 17.09 -25.07
N GLY A 365 -10.95 16.70 -25.48
CA GLY A 365 -11.70 15.60 -24.89
C GLY A 365 -11.85 14.45 -25.88
N VAL A 366 -11.69 13.22 -25.43
CA VAL A 366 -11.92 12.01 -26.26
C VAL A 366 -12.78 11.04 -25.46
N ALA A 367 -13.96 10.73 -25.97
CA ALA A 367 -14.84 9.73 -25.37
C ALA A 367 -15.14 8.61 -26.35
N GLY A 368 -15.40 7.40 -25.84
CA GLY A 368 -15.69 6.29 -26.73
C GLY A 368 -16.04 4.99 -26.03
N SER A 369 -16.19 3.97 -26.85
CA SER A 369 -16.31 2.59 -26.39
C SER A 369 -15.52 1.65 -27.30
N PHE A 370 -15.04 0.54 -26.72
CA PHE A 370 -14.31 -0.51 -27.46
C PHE A 370 -14.52 -1.89 -26.85
N THR A 371 -14.19 -2.92 -27.63
CA THR A 371 -14.11 -4.30 -27.14
C THR A 371 -12.66 -4.77 -27.18
N ALA A 372 -12.14 -5.26 -26.05
CA ALA A 372 -10.79 -5.82 -25.92
C ALA A 372 -10.86 -7.34 -25.82
N ALA A 373 -10.14 -8.05 -26.70
CA ALA A 373 -10.02 -9.49 -26.68
C ALA A 373 -8.74 -9.95 -27.38
N GLY A 374 -7.97 -10.86 -26.75
CA GLY A 374 -6.82 -11.51 -27.37
C GLY A 374 -5.72 -10.57 -27.85
N GLY A 375 -5.49 -9.44 -27.21
CA GLY A 375 -4.48 -8.44 -27.60
C GLY A 375 -4.96 -7.43 -28.66
N THR A 376 -6.23 -7.51 -29.08
CA THR A 376 -6.80 -6.61 -30.08
C THR A 376 -7.95 -5.80 -29.53
N ILE A 377 -8.08 -4.57 -30.01
CA ILE A 377 -9.20 -3.67 -29.76
C ILE A 377 -10.05 -3.63 -31.04
N THR A 378 -11.34 -3.89 -30.88
CA THR A 378 -12.34 -3.92 -31.95
C THR A 378 -13.59 -3.13 -31.54
N ASN A 379 -14.51 -2.90 -32.50
CA ASN A 379 -15.73 -2.14 -32.27
C ASN A 379 -15.46 -0.76 -31.63
N LEU A 380 -14.33 -0.16 -31.96
CA LEU A 380 -13.93 1.12 -31.41
C LEU A 380 -14.80 2.22 -32.04
N ALA A 381 -15.55 2.89 -31.18
CA ALA A 381 -16.25 4.13 -31.47
C ALA A 381 -15.57 5.25 -30.69
N LEU A 382 -15.24 6.33 -31.37
CA LEU A 382 -14.58 7.51 -30.81
C LEU A 382 -15.34 8.77 -31.20
N ASP A 383 -15.55 9.63 -30.24
CA ASP A 383 -15.86 11.05 -30.45
C ASP A 383 -14.75 11.86 -29.80
N ALA A 384 -14.27 12.89 -30.47
CA ALA A 384 -13.32 13.83 -29.89
C ALA A 384 -13.84 15.24 -30.04
N ASP A 385 -13.63 16.05 -29.04
CA ASP A 385 -13.75 17.49 -29.13
C ASP A 385 -12.34 18.07 -29.12
N ASP A 386 -11.99 18.73 -30.21
CA ASP A 386 -10.74 19.42 -30.41
C ASP A 386 -11.06 20.86 -30.79
N ALA A 387 -10.84 21.76 -29.84
CA ALA A 387 -11.09 23.20 -30.04
C ALA A 387 -12.52 23.54 -30.47
N GLY A 388 -13.53 22.85 -29.93
CA GLY A 388 -14.96 23.07 -30.27
C GLY A 388 -15.39 22.42 -31.59
N ALA A 389 -14.53 21.64 -32.22
CA ALA A 389 -14.86 20.83 -33.38
C ALA A 389 -15.14 19.39 -32.93
N LEU A 390 -16.41 19.07 -32.67
CA LEU A 390 -16.79 17.71 -32.35
C LEU A 390 -16.60 16.80 -33.56
N LEU A 391 -15.58 15.98 -33.48
CA LEU A 391 -15.27 14.94 -34.47
C LEU A 391 -16.01 13.67 -34.07
N THR A 392 -17.07 13.33 -34.77
CA THR A 392 -17.81 12.09 -34.48
C THR A 392 -17.25 10.94 -35.27
N SER A 393 -17.01 9.83 -34.61
CA SER A 393 -16.61 8.59 -35.27
C SER A 393 -17.84 7.73 -35.55
N THR A 394 -17.90 7.24 -36.78
CA THR A 394 -18.68 6.03 -37.06
C THR A 394 -17.87 4.81 -36.61
N THR A 395 -18.55 3.72 -36.21
CA THR A 395 -17.97 2.44 -35.84
C THR A 395 -16.97 1.95 -36.89
N GLY A 396 -15.78 1.51 -36.48
CA GLY A 396 -14.78 0.93 -37.41
C GLY A 396 -13.32 1.18 -37.00
N GLY A 397 -13.07 1.89 -35.92
CA GLY A 397 -11.74 2.03 -35.36
C GLY A 397 -11.23 0.68 -34.82
N THR A 398 -9.92 0.54 -34.77
CA THR A 398 -9.24 -0.66 -34.28
C THR A 398 -8.06 -0.28 -33.40
N GLY A 399 -7.51 -1.25 -32.70
CA GLY A 399 -6.34 -1.04 -31.89
C GLY A 399 -5.71 -2.35 -31.41
N ALA A 400 -4.67 -2.21 -30.63
CA ALA A 400 -3.98 -3.32 -30.00
C ALA A 400 -3.68 -3.00 -28.53
N TYR A 401 -3.48 -4.02 -27.71
CA TYR A 401 -3.02 -3.85 -26.34
C TYR A 401 -2.07 -4.98 -25.94
N SER A 402 -1.14 -4.69 -25.01
CA SER A 402 -0.25 -5.69 -24.44
C SER A 402 -0.91 -6.43 -23.26
N SER A 403 -0.32 -7.56 -22.87
CA SER A 403 -0.55 -8.11 -21.52
C SER A 403 -0.03 -7.16 -20.45
N THR A 404 -0.57 -7.29 -19.23
CA THR A 404 -0.08 -6.55 -18.08
C THR A 404 1.14 -7.21 -17.43
N ASP A 405 1.91 -6.41 -16.75
CA ASP A 405 2.99 -6.84 -15.84
C ASP A 405 2.49 -7.08 -14.40
N THR A 406 3.43 -7.16 -13.47
CA THR A 406 3.16 -7.41 -12.03
C THR A 406 2.52 -6.24 -11.29
N TYR A 407 2.48 -5.06 -11.89
CA TYR A 407 1.85 -3.85 -11.35
C TYR A 407 0.50 -3.53 -12.00
N GLY A 408 0.06 -4.41 -12.93
CA GLY A 408 -1.16 -4.22 -13.70
C GLY A 408 -0.99 -3.24 -14.86
N ARG A 409 0.26 -2.88 -15.22
CA ARG A 409 0.61 -2.00 -16.32
C ARG A 409 0.59 -2.73 -17.65
N GLY A 410 0.02 -2.12 -18.66
CA GLY A 410 0.09 -2.53 -20.06
C GLY A 410 0.08 -1.32 -20.99
N THR A 411 0.17 -1.56 -22.30
CA THR A 411 0.08 -0.52 -23.33
C THR A 411 -1.11 -0.78 -24.23
N ALA A 412 -1.75 0.28 -24.73
CA ALA A 412 -2.83 0.18 -25.69
C ALA A 412 -2.70 1.28 -26.77
N SER A 413 -3.11 0.95 -27.99
CA SER A 413 -3.21 1.91 -29.09
C SER A 413 -4.63 1.94 -29.64
N PHE A 414 -5.12 3.11 -29.94
CA PHE A 414 -6.44 3.36 -30.52
C PHE A 414 -6.26 4.05 -31.86
N ALA A 415 -6.85 3.55 -32.93
CA ALA A 415 -6.72 4.11 -34.27
C ALA A 415 -8.06 4.20 -34.98
N THR A 416 -8.29 5.32 -35.66
CA THR A 416 -9.47 5.54 -36.52
C THR A 416 -9.08 6.27 -37.77
N THR A 417 -9.79 5.98 -38.85
CA THR A 417 -9.68 6.72 -40.12
C THR A 417 -10.85 7.65 -40.37
N SER A 418 -11.80 7.72 -39.44
CA SER A 418 -13.06 8.45 -39.65
C SER A 418 -12.92 9.97 -39.65
N TRP A 419 -11.79 10.52 -39.19
CA TRP A 419 -11.56 11.97 -39.08
C TRP A 419 -10.72 12.56 -40.23
N GLY A 420 -10.69 11.86 -41.40
CA GLY A 420 -10.04 12.36 -42.61
C GLY A 420 -8.51 12.23 -42.63
N SER A 421 -7.90 11.79 -41.57
CA SER A 421 -6.49 11.38 -41.43
C SER A 421 -6.42 10.16 -40.51
N ASN A 422 -5.33 9.40 -40.62
CA ASN A 422 -5.10 8.31 -39.67
C ASN A 422 -4.80 8.89 -38.28
N TYR A 423 -5.79 8.87 -37.40
CA TYR A 423 -5.60 9.23 -35.99
C TYR A 423 -5.19 7.96 -35.20
N SER A 424 -4.10 8.06 -34.48
CA SER A 424 -3.64 7.02 -33.57
C SER A 424 -3.28 7.66 -32.25
N LEU A 425 -3.76 7.12 -31.15
CA LEU A 425 -3.42 7.52 -29.80
C LEU A 425 -2.79 6.32 -29.07
N ASP A 426 -1.51 6.44 -28.75
CA ASP A 426 -0.80 5.45 -27.96
C ASP A 426 -0.91 5.79 -26.47
N THR A 427 -1.19 4.78 -25.67
CA THR A 427 -1.43 4.94 -24.22
C THR A 427 -0.73 3.86 -23.41
N VAL A 428 -0.40 4.19 -22.18
CA VAL A 428 -0.16 3.22 -21.12
C VAL A 428 -1.43 3.10 -20.27
N TYR A 429 -1.69 1.89 -19.76
CA TYR A 429 -2.81 1.67 -18.86
C TYR A 429 -2.39 0.91 -17.59
N TYR A 430 -3.14 1.14 -16.51
CA TYR A 430 -3.04 0.41 -15.24
C TYR A 430 -4.39 -0.16 -14.85
N VAL A 431 -4.44 -1.47 -14.62
CA VAL A 431 -5.66 -2.15 -14.17
C VAL A 431 -5.91 -1.81 -12.70
N VAL A 432 -7.07 -1.25 -12.41
CA VAL A 432 -7.57 -1.02 -11.04
C VAL A 432 -8.33 -2.24 -10.56
N SER A 433 -9.28 -2.71 -11.38
CA SER A 433 -10.12 -3.87 -11.09
C SER A 433 -10.57 -4.52 -12.40
N SER A 434 -11.38 -5.58 -12.32
CA SER A 434 -12.03 -6.17 -13.49
C SER A 434 -12.99 -5.21 -14.23
N THR A 435 -13.32 -4.07 -13.63
CA THR A 435 -14.30 -3.12 -14.18
C THR A 435 -13.75 -1.70 -14.36
N GLU A 436 -12.52 -1.41 -13.93
CA GLU A 436 -11.91 -0.07 -14.03
C GLU A 436 -10.45 -0.15 -14.43
N VAL A 437 -10.06 0.73 -15.35
CA VAL A 437 -8.70 0.87 -15.87
C VAL A 437 -8.39 2.37 -16.00
N LEU A 438 -7.21 2.78 -15.59
CA LEU A 438 -6.67 4.13 -15.81
C LEU A 438 -5.81 4.14 -17.06
N PHE A 439 -5.84 5.27 -17.82
CA PHE A 439 -5.06 5.45 -19.04
C PHE A 439 -4.34 6.79 -19.02
N ALA A 440 -3.15 6.84 -19.64
CA ALA A 440 -2.46 8.07 -19.99
C ALA A 440 -1.82 7.94 -21.38
N SER A 441 -1.84 9.00 -22.19
CA SER A 441 -1.16 9.02 -23.50
C SER A 441 0.35 8.94 -23.32
N THR A 442 1.01 8.30 -24.28
CA THR A 442 2.48 8.23 -24.36
C THR A 442 3.05 8.95 -25.59
N ASP A 443 2.19 9.47 -26.42
CA ASP A 443 2.57 10.24 -27.61
C ASP A 443 3.18 11.60 -27.21
N PRO A 444 4.14 12.11 -27.99
CA PRO A 444 4.66 13.45 -27.76
C PRO A 444 3.63 14.53 -28.13
N LEU A 445 3.59 15.63 -27.39
CA LEU A 445 2.69 16.77 -27.60
C LEU A 445 2.71 17.32 -29.02
N SER A 446 3.84 17.15 -29.74
CA SER A 446 3.98 17.62 -31.12
C SER A 446 3.17 16.83 -32.15
N THR A 447 2.67 15.65 -31.79
CA THR A 447 1.93 14.75 -32.69
C THR A 447 0.51 14.47 -32.24
N ASN A 448 0.29 14.36 -30.93
CA ASN A 448 -0.99 14.03 -30.32
C ASN A 448 -1.15 14.76 -29.00
N PRO A 449 -2.38 14.89 -28.47
CA PRO A 449 -2.60 15.52 -27.19
C PRO A 449 -1.98 14.71 -26.04
N ILE A 450 -1.47 15.40 -25.05
CA ILE A 450 -1.17 14.81 -23.75
C ILE A 450 -2.48 14.73 -22.99
N CYS A 451 -3.04 13.53 -22.89
CA CYS A 451 -4.33 13.28 -22.25
C CYS A 451 -4.30 12.05 -21.36
N ALA A 452 -5.21 12.00 -20.42
CA ALA A 452 -5.38 10.88 -19.53
C ALA A 452 -6.84 10.76 -19.10
N GLY A 453 -7.18 9.58 -18.58
CA GLY A 453 -8.53 9.34 -18.11
C GLY A 453 -8.75 7.90 -17.67
N ARG A 454 -9.99 7.48 -17.67
CA ARG A 454 -10.38 6.14 -17.21
C ARG A 454 -11.26 5.41 -18.22
N GLY A 455 -11.17 4.08 -18.19
CA GLY A 455 -12.10 3.18 -18.86
C GLY A 455 -12.88 2.39 -17.84
N LEU A 456 -14.18 2.32 -18.01
CA LEU A 456 -15.08 1.52 -17.17
C LEU A 456 -15.72 0.42 -18.02
N ALA A 457 -15.81 -0.78 -17.44
CA ALA A 457 -16.47 -1.90 -18.10
C ALA A 457 -17.92 -1.56 -18.43
N THR A 458 -18.36 -2.00 -19.61
CA THR A 458 -19.74 -1.81 -20.09
C THR A 458 -20.24 -3.10 -20.70
N ASP A 459 -21.53 -3.15 -21.04
CA ASP A 459 -22.18 -4.33 -21.62
C ASP A 459 -23.28 -3.88 -22.57
N SER A 460 -23.36 -4.49 -23.74
CA SER A 460 -24.37 -4.16 -24.74
C SER A 460 -25.82 -4.34 -24.27
N SER A 461 -26.06 -5.10 -23.21
CA SER A 461 -27.39 -5.24 -22.61
C SER A 461 -27.98 -3.94 -22.06
N ILE A 462 -27.12 -2.98 -21.70
CA ILE A 462 -27.55 -1.66 -21.21
C ILE A 462 -27.69 -0.60 -22.32
N PHE A 463 -27.31 -0.91 -23.56
CA PHE A 463 -27.30 0.06 -24.66
C PHE A 463 -28.72 0.36 -25.18
N SER A 464 -29.52 0.94 -24.32
CA SER A 464 -30.88 1.37 -24.65
C SER A 464 -31.28 2.58 -23.83
N ALA A 465 -32.21 3.36 -24.37
CA ALA A 465 -32.80 4.48 -23.63
C ALA A 465 -33.45 4.06 -22.30
N ALA A 466 -33.96 2.81 -22.23
CA ALA A 466 -34.61 2.28 -21.04
C ALA A 466 -33.66 2.12 -19.84
N TYR A 467 -32.34 2.08 -20.08
CA TYR A 467 -31.32 2.08 -19.01
C TYR A 467 -31.26 3.42 -18.28
N LEU A 468 -31.45 4.53 -19.01
CA LEU A 468 -31.54 5.87 -18.46
C LEU A 468 -32.99 6.17 -18.00
N LYS A 469 -33.36 5.68 -16.82
CA LYS A 469 -34.72 5.84 -16.28
C LYS A 469 -34.69 6.17 -14.79
N ASN A 470 -34.00 7.20 -14.40
CA ASN A 470 -33.90 7.62 -12.99
C ASN A 470 -33.47 9.09 -12.91
N ASN A 471 -33.22 9.54 -11.71
CA ASN A 471 -32.56 10.81 -11.46
C ASN A 471 -31.04 10.62 -11.53
N TYR A 472 -30.39 11.57 -12.16
CA TYR A 472 -28.95 11.58 -12.35
C TYR A 472 -28.37 12.93 -11.99
N VAL A 473 -27.09 12.93 -11.63
CA VAL A 473 -26.26 14.11 -11.51
C VAL A 473 -25.24 14.07 -12.64
N ALA A 474 -25.03 15.19 -13.29
CA ALA A 474 -23.97 15.35 -14.26
C ALA A 474 -23.05 16.51 -13.85
N HIS A 475 -21.78 16.37 -14.17
CA HIS A 475 -20.82 17.46 -14.13
C HIS A 475 -19.94 17.39 -15.39
N ALA A 476 -19.49 18.54 -15.83
CA ALA A 476 -18.50 18.66 -16.91
C ALA A 476 -17.69 19.94 -16.73
N SER A 477 -16.45 19.92 -17.17
CA SER A 477 -15.56 21.08 -17.17
C SER A 477 -14.79 21.19 -18.47
N GLY A 478 -14.37 22.41 -18.80
CA GLY A 478 -13.64 22.70 -20.01
C GLY A 478 -13.23 24.18 -20.09
N LEU A 479 -12.66 24.55 -21.22
CA LEU A 479 -12.42 25.95 -21.57
C LEU A 479 -13.36 26.37 -22.71
N VAL A 480 -13.62 27.61 -22.85
CA VAL A 480 -14.38 28.20 -23.94
C VAL A 480 -13.56 29.23 -24.73
N ALA A 481 -14.08 29.73 -25.83
CA ALA A 481 -13.37 30.67 -26.70
C ALA A 481 -12.70 31.80 -25.91
N GLY A 482 -11.37 31.93 -26.07
CA GLY A 482 -10.57 32.93 -25.36
C GLY A 482 -9.98 32.44 -24.05
N ASP A 483 -9.84 31.11 -23.88
CA ASP A 483 -9.27 30.41 -22.72
C ASP A 483 -10.03 30.71 -21.41
N ALA A 484 -11.31 31.00 -21.49
CA ALA A 484 -12.15 31.22 -20.34
C ALA A 484 -12.66 29.88 -19.80
N PRO A 485 -12.48 29.58 -18.52
CA PRO A 485 -12.92 28.32 -17.94
C PRO A 485 -14.45 28.22 -17.88
N GLU A 486 -14.97 27.03 -18.12
CA GLU A 486 -16.37 26.66 -18.01
C GLU A 486 -16.52 25.42 -17.14
N VAL A 487 -17.45 25.47 -16.22
CA VAL A 487 -17.86 24.30 -15.46
C VAL A 487 -19.38 24.20 -15.43
N VAL A 488 -19.90 22.98 -15.45
CA VAL A 488 -21.32 22.68 -15.49
C VAL A 488 -21.64 21.61 -14.45
N ILE A 489 -22.68 21.87 -13.66
CA ILE A 489 -23.33 20.84 -12.85
C ILE A 489 -24.82 20.76 -13.18
N MET A 490 -25.40 19.59 -13.20
CA MET A 490 -26.79 19.36 -13.59
C MET A 490 -27.43 18.27 -12.72
N SER A 491 -28.67 18.48 -12.34
CA SER A 491 -29.56 17.41 -11.91
C SER A 491 -30.55 17.09 -13.03
N ALA A 492 -30.73 15.82 -13.37
CA ALA A 492 -31.56 15.40 -14.50
C ALA A 492 -32.42 14.18 -14.17
N ALA A 493 -33.69 14.22 -14.56
CA ALA A 493 -34.62 13.10 -14.49
C ALA A 493 -34.88 12.57 -15.90
N PHE A 494 -34.38 11.39 -16.20
CA PHE A 494 -34.52 10.70 -17.49
C PHE A 494 -35.78 9.81 -17.48
N ASP A 495 -36.54 9.84 -18.57
CA ASP A 495 -37.81 9.11 -18.71
C ASP A 495 -37.64 7.64 -19.13
N GLY A 496 -36.43 7.25 -19.55
CA GLY A 496 -36.14 5.92 -20.07
C GLY A 496 -36.66 5.68 -21.49
N VAL A 497 -37.06 6.71 -22.18
CA VAL A 497 -37.59 6.65 -23.56
C VAL A 497 -36.74 7.49 -24.50
N ASN A 498 -36.77 8.79 -24.34
CA ASN A 498 -36.03 9.71 -25.22
C ASN A 498 -35.92 11.13 -24.71
N THR A 499 -36.37 11.46 -23.48
CA THR A 499 -36.33 12.83 -22.93
C THR A 499 -35.82 12.83 -21.50
N PHE A 500 -35.19 13.93 -21.11
CA PHE A 500 -34.93 14.22 -19.70
C PHE A 500 -35.29 15.68 -19.38
N THR A 501 -35.61 15.89 -18.11
CA THR A 501 -35.87 17.22 -17.55
C THR A 501 -35.00 17.44 -16.31
N GLY A 502 -34.61 18.67 -16.04
CA GLY A 502 -33.77 18.96 -14.90
C GLY A 502 -33.46 20.45 -14.72
N SER A 503 -32.40 20.69 -13.96
CA SER A 503 -31.83 22.03 -13.77
C SER A 503 -30.32 21.96 -14.03
N LEU A 504 -29.81 22.98 -14.70
CA LEU A 504 -28.41 23.13 -15.05
C LEU A 504 -27.87 24.42 -14.45
N THR A 505 -26.72 24.35 -13.79
CA THR A 505 -25.93 25.53 -13.40
C THR A 505 -24.64 25.48 -14.19
N GLN A 506 -24.29 26.58 -14.81
CA GLN A 506 -23.07 26.79 -15.56
C GLN A 506 -22.36 28.02 -15.01
N ASP A 507 -21.09 27.90 -14.76
CA ASP A 507 -20.19 29.03 -14.57
C ASP A 507 -19.33 29.17 -15.82
N TYR A 508 -19.49 30.33 -16.47
CA TYR A 508 -18.74 30.71 -17.64
C TYR A 508 -17.91 31.95 -17.31
N ALA A 509 -16.59 31.75 -17.19
CA ALA A 509 -15.67 32.85 -16.91
C ALA A 509 -16.06 33.70 -15.67
N GLY A 510 -16.52 33.03 -14.60
CA GLY A 510 -17.00 33.70 -13.38
C GLY A 510 -18.43 34.28 -13.49
N THR A 511 -19.15 33.95 -14.55
CA THR A 511 -20.56 34.33 -14.72
C THR A 511 -21.48 33.14 -14.55
N ILE A 512 -22.21 33.09 -13.44
CA ILE A 512 -23.08 31.96 -13.11
C ILE A 512 -24.44 32.15 -13.75
N SER A 513 -24.89 31.13 -14.46
CA SER A 513 -26.21 31.04 -15.08
C SER A 513 -26.94 29.77 -14.66
N ARG A 514 -28.24 29.87 -14.44
CA ARG A 514 -29.08 28.75 -13.99
C ARG A 514 -30.34 28.70 -14.82
N TRP A 515 -30.67 27.54 -15.38
CA TRP A 515 -31.92 27.36 -16.13
C TRP A 515 -32.44 25.90 -16.06
N PRO A 516 -33.78 25.76 -16.22
CA PRO A 516 -34.36 24.44 -16.39
C PRO A 516 -34.03 23.91 -17.78
N VAL A 517 -33.85 22.60 -17.86
CA VAL A 517 -33.60 21.87 -19.11
C VAL A 517 -34.73 20.89 -19.39
N ASN A 518 -35.06 20.74 -20.69
CA ASN A 518 -35.94 19.71 -21.22
C ASN A 518 -35.39 19.31 -22.59
N VAL A 519 -34.71 18.15 -22.63
CA VAL A 519 -33.83 17.78 -23.74
C VAL A 519 -34.15 16.36 -24.21
N SER A 520 -34.18 16.17 -25.53
CA SER A 520 -34.30 14.84 -26.13
C SER A 520 -32.93 14.15 -26.23
N TYR A 521 -32.93 12.83 -26.19
CA TYR A 521 -31.73 12.00 -26.37
C TYR A 521 -32.02 10.71 -27.15
N SER A 522 -30.96 10.09 -27.69
CA SER A 522 -31.04 8.76 -28.28
C SER A 522 -29.82 7.94 -27.87
N VAL A 523 -29.95 6.62 -27.86
CA VAL A 523 -28.89 5.68 -27.52
C VAL A 523 -28.64 4.74 -28.71
N ASP A 524 -27.39 4.67 -29.14
CA ASP A 524 -26.95 3.69 -30.13
C ASP A 524 -26.80 2.31 -29.50
N ALA A 525 -27.53 1.32 -30.02
CA ALA A 525 -27.59 -0.03 -29.45
C ALA A 525 -26.33 -0.86 -29.64
N THR A 526 -25.37 -0.39 -30.44
CA THR A 526 -24.13 -1.13 -30.74
C THR A 526 -22.95 -0.62 -29.91
N THR A 527 -22.90 0.69 -29.71
CA THR A 527 -21.76 1.37 -29.08
C THR A 527 -22.06 1.89 -27.69
N GLY A 528 -23.34 1.98 -27.30
CA GLY A 528 -23.79 2.64 -26.08
C GLY A 528 -23.62 4.16 -26.12
N ARG A 529 -23.38 4.73 -27.31
CA ARG A 529 -23.28 6.18 -27.52
C ARG A 529 -24.63 6.84 -27.28
N VAL A 530 -24.66 7.83 -26.39
CA VAL A 530 -25.81 8.68 -26.15
C VAL A 530 -25.62 9.98 -26.94
N ALA A 531 -26.59 10.31 -27.77
CA ALA A 531 -26.59 11.57 -28.53
C ALA A 531 -27.63 12.51 -27.97
N PHE A 532 -27.23 13.72 -27.63
CA PHE A 532 -28.07 14.88 -27.30
C PHE A 532 -28.07 15.86 -28.46
N PRO A 533 -28.99 16.90 -28.47
CA PRO A 533 -28.94 17.92 -29.49
C PRO A 533 -27.60 18.66 -29.52
N SER A 534 -27.14 19.01 -30.71
CA SER A 534 -25.82 19.63 -30.94
C SER A 534 -25.64 21.00 -30.24
N ASN A 535 -26.69 21.62 -29.76
CA ASN A 535 -26.66 22.86 -28.99
C ASN A 535 -26.76 22.62 -27.47
N PHE A 536 -26.68 21.36 -27.03
CA PHE A 536 -26.60 21.04 -25.65
C PHE A 536 -25.12 21.05 -25.22
N VAL A 537 -24.82 21.45 -23.98
CA VAL A 537 -23.44 21.62 -23.45
C VAL A 537 -22.59 20.37 -23.56
N THR A 538 -23.21 19.18 -23.46
CA THR A 538 -22.55 17.89 -23.64
C THR A 538 -23.31 17.02 -24.63
N PRO A 539 -23.13 17.22 -25.96
CA PRO A 539 -23.97 16.58 -26.98
C PRO A 539 -23.73 15.08 -27.13
N VAL A 540 -22.68 14.52 -26.53
CA VAL A 540 -22.33 13.11 -26.62
C VAL A 540 -22.08 12.50 -25.24
N GLY A 541 -22.51 11.26 -25.07
CA GLY A 541 -22.17 10.45 -23.92
C GLY A 541 -21.95 8.99 -24.30
N TYR A 542 -21.30 8.22 -23.43
CA TYR A 542 -21.12 6.77 -23.55
C TYR A 542 -21.52 6.05 -22.29
N LEU A 543 -22.46 5.10 -22.40
CA LEU A 543 -22.98 4.34 -21.27
C LEU A 543 -21.93 3.41 -20.65
N VAL A 544 -21.95 3.30 -19.34
CA VAL A 544 -21.15 2.37 -18.52
C VAL A 544 -22.06 1.48 -17.69
N ALA A 545 -21.63 0.24 -17.45
CA ALA A 545 -22.37 -0.74 -16.62
C ALA A 545 -22.12 -0.52 -15.12
N GLY A 546 -22.20 0.72 -14.68
CA GLY A 546 -22.28 1.15 -13.27
C GLY A 546 -21.50 0.37 -12.22
N SER A 547 -20.19 0.50 -12.19
CA SER A 547 -19.43 0.36 -10.96
C SER A 547 -19.12 1.76 -10.44
N ASN A 548 -19.19 2.03 -9.17
CA ASN A 548 -18.92 3.36 -8.56
C ASN A 548 -19.91 4.50 -8.84
N GLY A 549 -21.12 4.21 -9.34
CA GLY A 549 -22.14 5.24 -9.55
C GLY A 549 -22.11 5.92 -10.92
N THR A 550 -21.01 5.89 -11.67
CA THR A 550 -20.93 6.46 -13.01
C THR A 550 -21.82 5.68 -13.99
N THR A 551 -22.70 6.39 -14.69
CA THR A 551 -23.66 5.80 -15.64
C THR A 551 -23.27 6.10 -17.08
N ALA A 552 -22.66 7.24 -17.34
CA ALA A 552 -22.12 7.59 -18.64
C ALA A 552 -20.95 8.57 -18.51
N PHE A 553 -20.04 8.52 -19.47
CA PHE A 553 -19.08 9.58 -19.74
C PHE A 553 -19.73 10.61 -20.67
N LEU A 554 -19.44 11.89 -20.48
CA LEU A 554 -19.98 13.00 -21.24
C LEU A 554 -18.84 13.74 -21.96
N LEU A 555 -19.12 14.19 -23.18
CA LEU A 555 -18.21 15.01 -23.97
C LEU A 555 -18.98 16.23 -24.48
N GLY A 556 -18.44 17.42 -24.27
CA GLY A 556 -18.95 18.68 -24.78
C GLY A 556 -18.60 18.92 -26.23
N ASN A 557 -19.07 20.05 -26.78
CA ASN A 557 -18.70 20.54 -28.09
C ASN A 557 -18.35 22.03 -28.03
N ASP A 558 -18.01 22.50 -26.87
CA ASP A 558 -17.63 23.89 -26.63
C ASP A 558 -16.18 24.13 -27.06
N TYR A 559 -15.86 25.36 -27.41
CA TYR A 559 -14.50 25.74 -27.80
C TYR A 559 -13.78 26.41 -26.61
N PRO A 560 -12.71 25.80 -26.08
CA PRO A 560 -12.21 24.43 -26.23
C PRO A 560 -13.02 23.41 -25.41
N ALA A 561 -12.73 22.12 -25.61
CA ALA A 561 -13.47 20.94 -25.18
C ALA A 561 -13.83 20.87 -23.69
N SER A 562 -15.06 20.48 -23.41
CA SER A 562 -15.48 20.07 -22.06
C SER A 562 -15.71 18.55 -21.94
N SER A 563 -15.45 18.00 -20.77
CA SER A 563 -15.63 16.58 -20.49
C SER A 563 -16.18 16.37 -19.08
N GLY A 564 -16.85 15.23 -18.85
CA GLY A 564 -17.44 14.97 -17.55
C GLY A 564 -18.15 13.63 -17.40
N THR A 565 -18.96 13.48 -16.36
CA THR A 565 -19.68 12.24 -16.06
C THR A 565 -21.16 12.48 -15.77
N LEU A 566 -21.97 11.43 -16.02
CA LEU A 566 -23.35 11.31 -15.58
C LEU A 566 -23.43 10.20 -14.53
N GLU A 567 -23.93 10.49 -13.36
CA GLU A 567 -23.98 9.58 -12.23
C GLU A 567 -25.39 9.35 -11.71
N LEU A 568 -25.70 8.10 -11.36
CA LEU A 568 -26.98 7.74 -10.79
C LEU A 568 -27.15 8.38 -9.41
N GLN A 569 -28.23 9.15 -9.24
CA GLN A 569 -28.59 9.72 -7.95
C GLN A 569 -29.31 8.69 -7.08
N GLN A 570 -28.88 8.54 -5.84
CA GLN A 570 -29.53 7.67 -4.86
C GLN A 570 -30.94 8.20 -4.49
N ALA A 571 -31.79 7.30 -3.99
CA ALA A 571 -33.15 7.68 -3.57
C ALA A 571 -33.19 8.72 -2.43
N ASN A 572 -32.12 8.79 -1.62
CA ASN A 572 -31.91 9.83 -0.61
C ASN A 572 -30.54 10.47 -0.84
N PRO A 573 -30.46 11.55 -1.63
CA PRO A 573 -29.19 12.17 -2.02
C PRO A 573 -28.50 12.98 -0.90
N GLN A 574 -29.02 12.97 0.32
CA GLN A 574 -28.36 13.61 1.45
C GLN A 574 -27.10 12.83 1.85
N PRO A 575 -25.97 13.50 2.08
CA PRO A 575 -24.75 12.82 2.51
C PRO A 575 -24.94 12.19 3.89
N ALA A 576 -24.45 10.98 4.06
CA ALA A 576 -24.44 10.32 5.37
C ALA A 576 -23.39 10.96 6.27
N SER A 577 -23.58 10.87 7.61
CA SER A 577 -22.52 11.26 8.55
C SER A 577 -21.31 10.32 8.39
N ALA A 578 -20.24 10.82 7.83
CA ALA A 578 -19.01 10.07 7.53
C ALA A 578 -17.87 11.05 7.23
N VAL A 579 -16.66 10.50 7.09
CA VAL A 579 -15.50 11.22 6.54
C VAL A 579 -15.54 11.11 5.02
N TYR A 580 -15.37 12.21 4.35
CA TYR A 580 -15.33 12.30 2.90
C TYR A 580 -13.97 12.85 2.46
N SER A 581 -13.43 12.29 1.39
CA SER A 581 -12.31 12.86 0.67
C SER A 581 -12.79 14.01 -0.20
N ILE A 582 -12.03 15.09 -0.26
CA ILE A 582 -12.27 16.22 -1.17
C ILE A 582 -11.09 16.36 -2.12
N GLY A 583 -11.36 16.73 -3.34
CA GLY A 583 -10.33 17.06 -4.31
C GLY A 583 -10.89 17.79 -5.52
N THR A 584 -10.05 18.51 -6.21
CA THR A 584 -10.36 19.08 -7.53
C THR A 584 -10.42 17.93 -8.53
N GLU A 585 -11.59 17.68 -9.10
CA GLU A 585 -11.81 16.59 -10.06
C GLU A 585 -11.16 16.92 -11.41
N GLU A 586 -11.34 18.13 -11.85
CA GLU A 586 -10.87 18.60 -13.15
C GLU A 586 -10.36 20.03 -13.02
N ASP A 587 -9.08 20.18 -13.34
CA ASP A 587 -8.42 21.47 -13.41
C ASP A 587 -8.52 21.96 -14.84
N VAL A 588 -9.37 22.93 -15.07
CA VAL A 588 -9.65 23.44 -16.44
C VAL A 588 -8.59 24.40 -16.94
N ASP A 589 -7.80 24.96 -16.04
CA ASP A 589 -6.63 25.74 -16.42
C ASP A 589 -5.56 25.74 -15.30
N TYR A 590 -4.39 26.23 -15.67
CA TYR A 590 -3.22 26.32 -14.78
C TYR A 590 -3.31 27.42 -13.71
N LEU A 591 -4.40 28.17 -13.71
CA LEU A 591 -4.62 29.26 -12.75
C LEU A 591 -5.56 28.83 -11.61
N THR A 592 -6.18 27.67 -11.70
CA THR A 592 -7.11 27.16 -10.70
C THR A 592 -6.36 26.68 -9.44
N ALA A 593 -6.95 26.90 -8.29
CA ALA A 593 -6.44 26.36 -7.03
C ALA A 593 -6.76 24.88 -6.92
N ASN A 594 -5.75 24.04 -6.75
CA ASN A 594 -5.91 22.63 -6.50
C ASN A 594 -6.18 22.36 -5.02
N GLN A 595 -7.12 21.48 -4.72
CA GLN A 595 -7.54 21.15 -3.37
C GLN A 595 -7.52 19.65 -3.15
N VAL A 596 -6.99 19.25 -2.01
CA VAL A 596 -7.08 17.86 -1.50
C VAL A 596 -7.29 17.92 0.01
N GLY A 597 -8.28 17.19 0.52
CA GLY A 597 -8.54 17.19 1.95
C GLY A 597 -9.60 16.18 2.37
N THR A 598 -10.08 16.30 3.60
CA THR A 598 -11.15 15.48 4.14
C THR A 598 -12.14 16.30 4.96
N PHE A 599 -13.41 15.96 4.84
CA PHE A 599 -14.48 16.57 5.62
C PHE A 599 -15.29 15.53 6.39
N ASN A 600 -15.63 15.89 7.61
CA ASN A 600 -16.60 15.18 8.44
C ASN A 600 -17.98 15.85 8.29
N PHE A 601 -18.96 15.09 7.81
CA PHE A 601 -20.33 15.53 7.74
C PHE A 601 -21.10 15.13 9.00
N ASN A 602 -21.89 16.09 9.52
CA ASN A 602 -22.82 15.85 10.63
C ASN A 602 -24.12 16.62 10.36
N LEU A 603 -25.10 15.96 9.79
CA LEU A 603 -26.44 16.46 9.47
C LEU A 603 -26.42 17.68 8.54
N ALA A 604 -26.26 18.90 9.07
CA ALA A 604 -26.28 20.13 8.30
C ALA A 604 -24.97 20.93 8.34
N ASN A 605 -23.94 20.35 8.92
CA ASN A 605 -22.63 21.00 9.03
C ASN A 605 -21.52 20.05 8.61
N PHE A 606 -20.41 20.61 8.18
CA PHE A 606 -19.19 19.87 7.94
C PHE A 606 -18.00 20.59 8.56
N SER A 607 -16.97 19.84 8.87
CA SER A 607 -15.67 20.36 9.33
C SER A 607 -14.58 19.41 8.88
N GLY A 608 -13.41 19.93 8.57
CA GLY A 608 -12.28 19.10 8.13
C GLY A 608 -11.03 19.91 7.92
N THR A 609 -10.11 19.33 7.20
CA THR A 609 -8.85 19.95 6.80
C THR A 609 -8.64 19.77 5.31
N GLU A 610 -8.05 20.75 4.68
CA GLU A 610 -7.69 20.71 3.27
C GLU A 610 -6.27 21.25 3.04
N ASN A 611 -5.68 20.83 1.95
CA ASN A 611 -4.44 21.37 1.41
C ASN A 611 -4.76 22.09 0.11
N LEU A 612 -4.24 23.30 -0.03
CA LEU A 612 -4.51 24.17 -1.16
C LEU A 612 -3.22 24.47 -1.90
N SER A 613 -3.20 24.29 -3.21
CA SER A 613 -2.16 24.83 -4.10
C SER A 613 -2.76 25.91 -4.97
N ASN A 614 -2.38 27.16 -4.75
CA ASN A 614 -2.93 28.31 -5.48
C ASN A 614 -1.93 28.80 -6.52
N ALA A 615 -2.37 28.98 -7.76
CA ALA A 615 -1.56 29.44 -8.88
C ALA A 615 -0.95 30.82 -8.69
N GLY A 616 -1.57 31.70 -7.92
CA GLY A 616 -1.07 33.04 -7.64
C GLY A 616 -0.11 33.14 -6.44
N ALA A 617 0.02 32.08 -5.65
CA ALA A 617 0.87 32.05 -4.47
C ALA A 617 2.07 31.11 -4.68
N PRO A 618 3.27 31.47 -4.22
CA PRO A 618 4.48 30.64 -4.40
C PRO A 618 4.55 29.47 -3.42
N PHE A 619 3.50 29.14 -2.68
CA PHE A 619 3.53 28.12 -1.62
C PHE A 619 2.20 27.41 -1.48
N LEU A 620 2.30 26.15 -1.04
CA LEU A 620 1.21 25.32 -0.61
C LEU A 620 0.70 25.80 0.78
N VAL A 621 -0.61 25.90 0.96
CA VAL A 621 -1.21 26.06 2.29
C VAL A 621 -1.61 24.68 2.79
N GLU A 622 -0.91 24.21 3.81
CA GLU A 622 -1.13 22.88 4.37
C GLU A 622 -2.07 22.93 5.58
N ASN A 623 -2.91 21.88 5.70
CA ASN A 623 -3.76 21.65 6.87
C ASN A 623 -4.65 22.83 7.26
N GLN A 624 -5.21 23.54 6.29
CA GLN A 624 -6.18 24.57 6.57
C GLN A 624 -7.43 23.94 7.19
N VAL A 625 -7.80 24.38 8.39
CA VAL A 625 -9.01 23.92 9.05
C VAL A 625 -10.21 24.70 8.50
N VAL A 626 -11.21 23.97 8.01
CA VAL A 626 -12.46 24.52 7.50
C VAL A 626 -13.66 23.98 8.27
N ALA A 627 -14.65 24.82 8.48
CA ALA A 627 -15.93 24.44 9.06
C ALA A 627 -17.03 25.33 8.50
N ASN A 628 -18.10 24.74 7.98
CA ASN A 628 -19.20 25.48 7.39
C ASN A 628 -20.51 24.68 7.42
N SER A 629 -21.56 25.24 6.86
CA SER A 629 -22.88 24.63 6.72
C SER A 629 -23.18 24.31 5.26
N PHE A 630 -24.02 23.32 5.05
CA PHE A 630 -24.58 23.01 3.75
C PHE A 630 -26.08 22.80 3.83
N SER A 631 -26.79 22.97 2.71
CA SER A 631 -28.20 22.66 2.58
C SER A 631 -28.47 22.04 1.21
N LEU A 632 -29.10 20.87 1.18
CA LEU A 632 -29.54 20.21 -0.04
C LEU A 632 -31.06 20.00 0.01
N THR A 633 -31.69 20.14 -1.12
CA THR A 633 -33.13 19.84 -1.31
C THR A 633 -33.32 18.31 -1.40
N ALA A 634 -34.56 17.85 -1.41
CA ALA A 634 -34.86 16.43 -1.53
C ALA A 634 -34.41 15.81 -2.86
N ASN A 635 -34.17 16.62 -3.89
CA ASN A 635 -33.59 16.18 -5.16
C ASN A 635 -32.07 16.31 -5.24
N GLY A 636 -31.40 16.62 -4.11
CA GLY A 636 -29.95 16.68 -4.02
C GLY A 636 -29.29 17.94 -4.58
N THR A 637 -30.07 18.94 -5.01
CA THR A 637 -29.51 20.24 -5.39
C THR A 637 -29.54 21.21 -4.22
N GLY A 638 -28.60 22.15 -4.15
CA GLY A 638 -28.60 23.14 -3.07
C GLY A 638 -27.30 23.93 -2.99
N ILE A 639 -26.94 24.30 -1.78
CA ILE A 639 -25.76 25.11 -1.49
C ILE A 639 -24.82 24.29 -0.61
N PHE A 640 -23.56 24.18 -1.02
CA PHE A 640 -22.47 23.58 -0.26
C PHE A 640 -21.34 24.61 -0.17
N TRP A 641 -20.95 24.94 1.06
CA TRP A 641 -19.90 25.94 1.31
C TRP A 641 -20.12 27.29 0.63
N GLY A 642 -21.38 27.69 0.48
CA GLY A 642 -21.76 28.92 -0.23
C GLY A 642 -21.90 28.78 -1.74
N ASN A 643 -21.53 27.65 -2.32
CA ASN A 643 -21.49 27.39 -3.76
C ASN A 643 -22.63 26.47 -4.19
N ASP A 644 -23.07 26.57 -5.44
CA ASP A 644 -24.08 25.66 -6.00
C ASP A 644 -23.54 24.23 -6.02
N ALA A 645 -24.39 23.30 -5.60
CA ALA A 645 -24.02 21.89 -5.42
C ALA A 645 -25.10 20.93 -5.94
N VAL A 646 -24.65 19.78 -6.38
CA VAL A 646 -25.48 18.60 -6.67
C VAL A 646 -24.90 17.38 -5.99
N SER A 647 -25.75 16.44 -5.56
CA SER A 647 -25.32 15.26 -4.83
C SER A 647 -25.89 13.98 -5.42
N THR A 648 -25.06 12.96 -5.57
CA THR A 648 -25.48 11.58 -5.84
C THR A 648 -25.93 10.85 -4.57
N GLY A 649 -25.59 11.37 -3.39
CA GLY A 649 -25.71 10.72 -2.08
C GLY A 649 -24.40 10.08 -1.60
N SER A 650 -23.51 9.69 -2.51
CA SER A 650 -22.15 9.22 -2.21
C SER A 650 -21.10 10.26 -2.55
N VAL A 651 -21.37 11.11 -3.52
CA VAL A 651 -20.50 12.20 -3.96
C VAL A 651 -21.30 13.48 -4.00
N ILE A 652 -20.69 14.59 -3.64
CA ILE A 652 -21.21 15.94 -3.80
C ILE A 652 -20.29 16.65 -4.78
N TYR A 653 -20.87 17.21 -5.82
CA TYR A 653 -20.17 18.08 -6.75
C TYR A 653 -20.61 19.52 -6.52
N PHE A 654 -19.70 20.45 -6.51
CA PHE A 654 -20.01 21.86 -6.43
C PHE A 654 -19.04 22.70 -7.29
N ILE A 655 -19.54 23.84 -7.75
CA ILE A 655 -18.74 24.82 -8.47
C ILE A 655 -18.11 25.75 -7.44
N ASN A 656 -16.80 25.94 -7.51
CA ASN A 656 -16.11 26.92 -6.66
C ASN A 656 -16.43 28.33 -7.20
N GLU A 657 -17.26 29.07 -6.48
CA GLU A 657 -17.78 30.40 -6.85
C GLU A 657 -17.03 31.54 -6.16
N GLU A 658 -15.75 31.40 -5.83
CA GLU A 658 -15.01 32.47 -5.15
C GLU A 658 -14.98 33.77 -6.01
N GLY A 659 -15.73 34.79 -5.57
CA GLY A 659 -15.89 36.05 -6.27
C GLY A 659 -14.68 36.97 -6.20
N GLY A 660 -13.88 36.98 -7.25
CA GLY A 660 -12.77 37.93 -7.44
C GLY A 660 -12.34 37.97 -8.91
N ALA A 661 -11.80 39.10 -9.37
CA ALA A 661 -11.40 39.31 -10.77
C ALA A 661 -10.30 38.36 -11.32
N ASN A 662 -9.83 37.39 -10.52
CA ASN A 662 -8.78 36.44 -10.85
C ASN A 662 -9.14 35.02 -10.37
N THR A 663 -10.38 34.68 -10.11
CA THR A 663 -10.80 33.34 -9.70
C THR A 663 -11.33 32.57 -10.90
N HIS A 664 -10.88 31.36 -11.05
CA HIS A 664 -11.27 30.43 -12.11
C HIS A 664 -12.19 29.35 -11.52
N PRO A 665 -13.35 29.08 -12.14
CA PRO A 665 -14.23 28.04 -11.66
C PRO A 665 -13.60 26.66 -11.81
N ALA A 666 -13.85 25.80 -10.84
CA ALA A 666 -13.45 24.40 -10.87
C ALA A 666 -14.58 23.54 -10.33
N ILE A 667 -14.66 22.30 -10.78
CA ILE A 667 -15.50 21.28 -10.15
C ILE A 667 -14.72 20.65 -9.02
N ILE A 668 -15.31 20.70 -7.84
CA ILE A 668 -14.75 20.05 -6.65
C ILE A 668 -15.69 18.91 -6.27
N SER A 669 -15.14 17.73 -6.10
CA SER A 669 -15.86 16.56 -5.61
C SER A 669 -15.56 16.28 -4.15
N VAL A 670 -16.58 15.80 -3.45
CA VAL A 670 -16.49 15.33 -2.07
C VAL A 670 -16.97 13.89 -2.06
N THR A 671 -16.05 12.93 -1.98
CA THR A 671 -16.30 11.50 -2.16
C THR A 671 -16.22 10.77 -0.82
N ARG A 672 -17.25 9.93 -0.55
CA ARG A 672 -17.34 9.12 0.68
C ARG A 672 -16.37 7.95 0.69
#